data_825041afd80621858c05b0007d7279ae
#
_entry.id   825041afd80621858c05b0007d7279ae
#
_cell.length_a   1.000
_cell.length_b   1.000
_cell.length_c   1.000
_cell.angle_alpha   90.00
_cell.angle_beta   90.00
_cell.angle_gamma   90.00
#
_symmetry.space_group_name_H-M   'P 1'
#
loop_
_entity.id
_entity.type
_entity.pdbx_description
1 polymer ?
#
loop_
_entity_poly.entity_id
_entity_poly.type
_entity_poly.pdbx_seq_one_letter_code
_entity_poly.pdbx_strand_id
1 'polypeptide(L)'
;MAKKLKILFLLINLLPFSISAQIKVKSLPPFPSDSTIKPHHHGKLIDLNKGWKVYLNPDDKNYVKVNIPCTWDGAESLYFENEINLSDDEINNSVIKLLWGGINYSTEIFLNGYNIFKRSIGEIPFEIELPFDLLKADLPNKIIFRIDNSLDSKKTIPLKQRFLFPKKSTGIYRNIFIKVLPRTHFSQFKINYLLDPSLSSASGEIKVAIENIDMLNKEMTGKDGVLINLKLIPQNFTGNSFSYDFPLTFSNTKQLEQLLKFNITNPTLWSTETPNIYKAELSLLANKQIIDKAEKTLSLFRIENKNQKLFFNNNSFSLKGITYIVNESEIIKNGYLEKLKRDFTFIKSTGFNSIRFAKAYPNPDAINLCNRLGLIALVELPLNSVPEELLTDAEFRTRTLSRFNEMIESYRIFSTAIFWGIGSSFLANSTLTEDYISNILTNNNGTGIITYGSFVGIQKEKIDGLDLIGIEIYSTPPDKLTEALEILSNETNKSNYFLSEVNYPNYYGISGGYLLKNSTEAKAKYFGQIIDVTRNNNLAGFFINTLYNYNGDFKSLYGGNEVNYQLGIFNNTPTSNNLIYKVIVAKLNNKDKVTIPIGNGKDENKLIFILIALGLSILMALLINTSRKFRDECSRAFFRPFNFYSDIRDQRIISGVHTFILLIVESGSISLFFTILFYYLRTNILVEKLLLSFGESSIIKGFSSLAWNPEKGFIIIFLLVILKIVFLSIIIKAASFLIKTKVQLSSIFFMIIWGLLPFTILLPVELILYKILAISTYNSILIIVVLLFWLWILQRIFKGIHVLFEVRKLTVSLYGLVIIILLITGVAAYFQLTNSTLYYLNNSIKQYSLISF
;
A
#
# COMPACT_ATOMS: atom_id res chain seq x y z
N MET A 1 10.76 -12.79 -51.35
CA MET A 1 11.06 -12.46 -49.95
C MET A 1 9.92 -11.67 -49.28
N ALA A 2 9.28 -10.73 -49.90
CA ALA A 2 8.15 -9.94 -49.31
C ALA A 2 6.91 -10.76 -48.93
N LYS A 3 6.58 -11.87 -49.61
CA LYS A 3 5.46 -12.76 -49.23
C LYS A 3 5.74 -13.58 -47.96
N LYS A 4 6.99 -13.92 -47.66
CA LYS A 4 7.34 -14.65 -46.41
C LYS A 4 7.41 -13.72 -45.20
N LEU A 5 7.71 -12.43 -45.39
CA LEU A 5 7.66 -11.45 -44.30
C LEU A 5 6.22 -11.06 -43.91
N LYS A 6 5.30 -11.00 -44.89
CA LYS A 6 3.87 -10.83 -44.62
C LYS A 6 3.27 -12.00 -43.83
N ILE A 7 3.74 -13.22 -44.06
CA ILE A 7 3.27 -14.42 -43.35
C ILE A 7 3.83 -14.41 -41.91
N LEU A 8 5.06 -13.97 -41.68
CA LEU A 8 5.64 -13.82 -40.35
C LEU A 8 4.92 -12.72 -39.51
N PHE A 9 4.55 -11.61 -40.17
CA PHE A 9 3.78 -10.54 -39.51
C PHE A 9 2.31 -10.94 -39.24
N LEU A 10 1.73 -11.79 -40.10
CA LEU A 10 0.39 -12.36 -39.87
C LEU A 10 0.41 -13.45 -38.79
N LEU A 11 1.50 -14.21 -38.66
CA LEU A 11 1.65 -15.24 -37.60
C LEU A 11 1.87 -14.65 -36.21
N ILE A 12 2.44 -13.44 -36.11
CA ILE A 12 2.57 -12.72 -34.83
C ILE A 12 1.23 -12.09 -34.40
N ASN A 13 0.35 -11.77 -35.37
CA ASN A 13 -1.00 -11.23 -35.07
C ASN A 13 -2.09 -12.31 -35.01
N LEU A 14 -1.77 -13.60 -35.21
CA LEU A 14 -2.71 -14.72 -35.21
C LEU A 14 -2.55 -15.65 -34.00
N LEU A 15 -1.90 -15.20 -32.96
CA LEU A 15 -2.14 -15.76 -31.63
C LEU A 15 -3.19 -14.87 -30.96
N PRO A 16 -4.47 -15.20 -31.04
CA PRO A 16 -5.41 -14.72 -30.07
C PRO A 16 -5.02 -15.43 -28.77
N PHE A 17 -4.25 -14.75 -27.91
CA PHE A 17 -4.32 -15.03 -26.50
C PHE A 17 -5.73 -14.59 -26.06
N SER A 18 -6.73 -15.34 -26.48
CA SER A 18 -7.96 -15.45 -25.73
C SER A 18 -7.61 -16.23 -24.46
N ILE A 19 -6.93 -15.54 -23.54
CA ILE A 19 -7.04 -15.86 -22.14
C ILE A 19 -8.52 -15.62 -21.87
N SER A 20 -9.35 -16.66 -21.99
CA SER A 20 -10.66 -16.65 -21.38
C SER A 20 -10.36 -16.50 -19.88
N ALA A 21 -10.50 -15.28 -19.38
CA ALA A 21 -10.37 -14.98 -17.97
C ALA A 21 -11.47 -15.80 -17.28
N GLN A 22 -11.12 -17.01 -16.83
CA GLN A 22 -11.99 -17.78 -15.97
C GLN A 22 -12.19 -17.00 -14.70
N ILE A 23 -13.44 -16.66 -14.46
CA ILE A 23 -13.84 -15.93 -13.26
C ILE A 23 -13.52 -16.82 -12.05
N LYS A 24 -12.41 -16.55 -11.34
CA LYS A 24 -12.06 -17.18 -10.07
C LYS A 24 -12.55 -16.29 -8.94
N VAL A 25 -13.84 -16.39 -8.60
CA VAL A 25 -14.41 -15.68 -7.46
C VAL A 25 -14.03 -16.42 -6.17
N LYS A 26 -13.47 -15.69 -5.22
CA LYS A 26 -13.25 -16.19 -3.86
C LYS A 26 -14.41 -15.75 -2.98
N SER A 27 -15.27 -16.67 -2.59
CA SER A 27 -16.30 -16.41 -1.60
C SER A 27 -15.69 -16.32 -0.20
N LEU A 28 -16.05 -15.31 0.55
CA LEU A 28 -15.70 -15.14 1.96
C LEU A 28 -16.83 -15.76 2.82
N PRO A 29 -16.50 -16.27 4.03
CA PRO A 29 -17.56 -16.73 4.92
C PRO A 29 -18.45 -15.55 5.33
N PRO A 30 -19.77 -15.76 5.49
CA PRO A 30 -20.68 -14.71 5.90
C PRO A 30 -20.29 -14.16 7.28
N PHE A 31 -20.57 -12.89 7.51
CA PHE A 31 -20.37 -12.28 8.83
C PHE A 31 -21.27 -12.94 9.86
N PRO A 32 -20.74 -13.16 11.09
CA PRO A 32 -21.56 -13.66 12.19
C PRO A 32 -22.72 -12.73 12.55
N SER A 33 -23.71 -13.30 13.20
CA SER A 33 -24.94 -12.59 13.59
C SER A 33 -24.75 -11.44 14.59
N ASP A 34 -23.61 -11.38 15.27
CA ASP A 34 -23.25 -10.36 16.26
C ASP A 34 -22.37 -9.21 15.71
N SER A 35 -22.26 -9.08 14.38
CA SER A 35 -21.55 -7.97 13.73
C SER A 35 -22.15 -6.61 14.10
N THR A 36 -21.26 -5.61 14.30
CA THR A 36 -21.64 -4.24 14.63
C THR A 36 -22.30 -3.47 13.49
N ILE A 37 -22.27 -4.03 12.28
CA ILE A 37 -22.92 -3.43 11.11
C ILE A 37 -24.44 -3.60 11.16
N LYS A 38 -24.96 -4.54 11.99
CA LYS A 38 -26.39 -4.67 12.18
C LYS A 38 -26.96 -3.40 12.80
N PRO A 39 -27.98 -2.82 12.18
CA PRO A 39 -28.62 -1.66 12.76
C PRO A 39 -29.31 -2.05 14.07
N HIS A 40 -29.06 -1.28 15.11
CA HIS A 40 -29.73 -1.37 16.39
C HIS A 40 -30.98 -0.47 16.40
N HIS A 41 -31.84 -0.59 15.37
CA HIS A 41 -33.10 0.12 15.27
C HIS A 41 -34.29 -0.81 15.42
N HIS A 42 -35.42 -0.24 15.81
CA HIS A 42 -36.69 -0.94 15.85
C HIS A 42 -37.23 -1.08 14.41
N GLY A 43 -36.84 -2.13 13.71
CA GLY A 43 -37.19 -2.36 12.33
C GLY A 43 -36.79 -3.73 11.85
N LYS A 44 -37.24 -4.11 10.64
CA LYS A 44 -36.87 -5.39 9.99
C LYS A 44 -35.54 -5.20 9.25
N LEU A 45 -34.69 -6.21 9.37
CA LEU A 45 -33.43 -6.30 8.63
C LEU A 45 -33.50 -7.46 7.65
N ILE A 46 -33.32 -7.18 6.36
CA ILE A 46 -33.26 -8.19 5.31
C ILE A 46 -31.82 -8.41 4.93
N ASP A 47 -31.36 -9.64 5.03
CA ASP A 47 -29.98 -10.04 4.67
C ASP A 47 -29.88 -10.29 3.17
N LEU A 48 -29.07 -9.48 2.47
CA LEU A 48 -28.81 -9.61 1.05
C LEU A 48 -27.50 -10.34 0.73
N ASN A 49 -26.94 -11.10 1.65
CA ASN A 49 -25.62 -11.69 1.45
C ASN A 49 -25.61 -12.94 0.54
N LYS A 50 -26.76 -13.44 0.10
CA LYS A 50 -26.87 -14.65 -0.72
C LYS A 50 -27.46 -14.35 -2.09
N GLY A 51 -27.14 -15.21 -3.06
CA GLY A 51 -27.81 -15.25 -4.35
C GLY A 51 -27.35 -14.22 -5.38
N TRP A 52 -26.21 -13.59 -5.19
CA TRP A 52 -25.67 -12.61 -6.13
C TRP A 52 -25.18 -13.25 -7.42
N LYS A 53 -25.47 -12.60 -8.55
CA LYS A 53 -24.93 -12.90 -9.87
C LYS A 53 -23.80 -11.91 -10.15
N VAL A 54 -22.63 -12.40 -10.55
CA VAL A 54 -21.46 -11.57 -10.90
C VAL A 54 -21.10 -11.74 -12.35
N TYR A 55 -20.90 -10.63 -13.07
CA TYR A 55 -20.52 -10.61 -14.47
C TYR A 55 -19.56 -9.44 -14.79
N LEU A 56 -18.84 -9.56 -15.90
CA LEU A 56 -17.88 -8.56 -16.35
C LEU A 56 -18.54 -7.40 -17.09
N ASN A 57 -19.55 -7.72 -17.91
CA ASN A 57 -20.30 -6.73 -18.67
C ASN A 57 -21.81 -6.92 -18.46
N PRO A 58 -22.61 -5.84 -18.44
CA PRO A 58 -24.06 -5.92 -18.24
C PRO A 58 -24.79 -6.83 -19.23
N ASP A 59 -24.25 -6.96 -20.45
CA ASP A 59 -24.85 -7.74 -21.53
C ASP A 59 -24.41 -9.22 -21.54
N ASP A 60 -23.51 -9.60 -20.63
CA ASP A 60 -23.02 -10.98 -20.54
C ASP A 60 -24.11 -11.91 -20.02
N LYS A 61 -24.44 -12.94 -20.83
CA LYS A 61 -25.29 -14.04 -20.40
C LYS A 61 -24.59 -14.98 -19.41
N ASN A 62 -23.25 -14.93 -19.36
CA ASN A 62 -22.44 -15.74 -18.48
C ASN A 62 -22.21 -15.02 -17.14
N TYR A 63 -22.82 -15.53 -16.10
CA TYR A 63 -22.62 -15.04 -14.74
C TYR A 63 -22.18 -16.17 -13.80
N VAL A 64 -21.55 -15.78 -12.70
CA VAL A 64 -21.23 -16.70 -11.61
C VAL A 64 -22.12 -16.39 -10.41
N LYS A 65 -22.78 -17.40 -9.85
CA LYS A 65 -23.54 -17.24 -8.59
C LYS A 65 -22.59 -17.25 -7.41
N VAL A 66 -22.72 -16.26 -6.55
CA VAL A 66 -21.87 -16.08 -5.38
C VAL A 66 -22.68 -15.68 -4.16
N ASN A 67 -22.10 -15.90 -3.00
CA ASN A 67 -22.53 -15.24 -1.76
C ASN A 67 -21.49 -14.18 -1.41
N ILE A 68 -21.92 -13.06 -0.87
CA ILE A 68 -21.03 -12.02 -0.33
C ILE A 68 -20.83 -12.27 1.17
N PRO A 69 -19.66 -11.88 1.72
CA PRO A 69 -18.55 -11.20 1.07
C PRO A 69 -17.83 -12.04 0.03
N CYS A 70 -17.45 -11.43 -1.09
CA CYS A 70 -16.62 -12.07 -2.10
C CYS A 70 -15.71 -11.07 -2.81
N THR A 71 -14.55 -11.51 -3.24
CA THR A 71 -13.56 -10.70 -3.93
C THR A 71 -13.03 -11.41 -5.15
N TRP A 72 -12.55 -10.61 -6.09
CA TRP A 72 -11.99 -11.06 -7.34
C TRP A 72 -10.61 -10.43 -7.57
N ASP A 73 -9.67 -11.26 -8.03
CA ASP A 73 -8.35 -10.83 -8.46
C ASP A 73 -8.29 -10.83 -9.99
N GLY A 74 -8.06 -9.69 -10.63
CA GLY A 74 -7.77 -9.59 -12.06
C GLY A 74 -8.80 -8.90 -12.95
N ALA A 75 -9.91 -8.40 -12.39
CA ALA A 75 -10.79 -7.47 -13.11
C ALA A 75 -10.79 -6.10 -12.44
N GLU A 76 -10.71 -5.05 -13.24
CA GLU A 76 -10.82 -3.68 -12.75
C GLU A 76 -12.27 -3.29 -12.46
N SER A 77 -13.23 -3.84 -13.19
CA SER A 77 -14.66 -3.57 -13.03
C SER A 77 -15.48 -4.84 -12.99
N LEU A 78 -16.49 -4.88 -12.11
CA LEU A 78 -17.42 -5.99 -11.92
C LEU A 78 -18.83 -5.48 -11.67
N TYR A 79 -19.82 -6.27 -12.12
CA TYR A 79 -21.24 -6.05 -11.86
C TYR A 79 -21.76 -7.14 -10.94
N PHE A 80 -22.42 -6.74 -9.84
CA PHE A 80 -23.08 -7.61 -8.88
C PHE A 80 -24.57 -7.35 -8.93
N GLU A 81 -25.36 -8.35 -9.20
CA GLU A 81 -26.82 -8.28 -9.33
C GLU A 81 -27.50 -9.15 -8.28
N ASN A 82 -28.53 -8.60 -7.62
CA ASN A 82 -29.42 -9.34 -6.74
C ASN A 82 -30.84 -8.78 -6.83
N GLU A 83 -31.79 -9.49 -6.25
CA GLU A 83 -33.20 -9.14 -6.23
C GLU A 83 -33.72 -9.09 -4.80
N ILE A 84 -34.59 -8.11 -4.50
CA ILE A 84 -35.26 -7.97 -3.22
C ILE A 84 -36.77 -7.96 -3.43
N ASN A 85 -37.48 -8.66 -2.57
CA ASN A 85 -38.92 -8.65 -2.53
C ASN A 85 -39.38 -7.88 -1.31
N LEU A 86 -40.24 -6.88 -1.53
CA LEU A 86 -40.85 -6.04 -0.50
C LEU A 86 -42.36 -6.08 -0.66
N SER A 87 -43.06 -6.25 0.45
CA SER A 87 -44.51 -6.21 0.44
C SER A 87 -45.04 -4.79 0.24
N ASP A 88 -46.29 -4.66 -0.18
CA ASP A 88 -46.95 -3.37 -0.31
C ASP A 88 -46.98 -2.60 1.03
N ASP A 89 -47.20 -3.29 2.16
CA ASP A 89 -47.19 -2.72 3.50
C ASP A 89 -45.79 -2.18 3.87
N GLU A 90 -44.73 -2.92 3.55
CA GLU A 90 -43.34 -2.49 3.81
C GLU A 90 -42.97 -1.23 3.00
N ILE A 91 -43.40 -1.13 1.75
CA ILE A 91 -43.14 0.04 0.91
C ILE A 91 -43.95 1.24 1.39
N ASN A 92 -45.24 1.06 1.61
CA ASN A 92 -46.16 2.17 1.95
C ASN A 92 -46.02 2.68 3.38
N ASN A 93 -45.63 1.82 4.35
CA ASN A 93 -45.63 2.16 5.76
C ASN A 93 -44.22 2.29 6.39
N SER A 94 -43.13 2.15 5.57
CA SER A 94 -41.76 2.17 6.07
C SER A 94 -40.85 3.03 5.21
N VAL A 95 -39.68 3.33 5.75
CA VAL A 95 -38.53 3.88 4.98
C VAL A 95 -37.57 2.74 4.71
N ILE A 96 -37.23 2.53 3.44
CA ILE A 96 -36.39 1.44 2.99
C ILE A 96 -35.00 1.98 2.74
N LYS A 97 -34.00 1.49 3.50
CA LYS A 97 -32.62 1.89 3.33
C LYS A 97 -31.74 0.72 2.96
N LEU A 98 -30.80 0.95 2.05
CA LEU A 98 -29.75 0.02 1.65
C LEU A 98 -28.48 0.37 2.44
N LEU A 99 -27.99 -0.57 3.21
CA LEU A 99 -26.75 -0.47 3.98
C LEU A 99 -25.71 -1.46 3.44
N TRP A 100 -24.50 -0.98 3.16
CA TRP A 100 -23.36 -1.86 2.90
C TRP A 100 -22.15 -1.53 3.79
N GLY A 101 -21.45 -2.57 4.17
CA GLY A 101 -20.34 -2.47 5.10
C GLY A 101 -19.01 -2.11 4.44
N GLY A 102 -18.82 -2.45 3.15
CA GLY A 102 -17.59 -2.14 2.42
C GLY A 102 -17.50 -2.79 1.05
N ILE A 103 -17.08 -1.98 0.10
CA ILE A 103 -16.88 -2.31 -1.31
C ILE A 103 -15.55 -1.68 -1.74
N ASN A 104 -14.81 -2.32 -2.60
CA ASN A 104 -13.54 -1.82 -3.08
C ASN A 104 -13.60 -1.57 -4.60
N TYR A 105 -13.43 -0.37 -5.11
CA TYR A 105 -13.10 0.92 -4.50
C TYR A 105 -14.24 1.92 -4.72
N SER A 106 -14.66 2.17 -5.96
CA SER A 106 -15.81 2.99 -6.32
C SER A 106 -17.03 2.12 -6.64
N THR A 107 -18.21 2.66 -6.42
CA THR A 107 -19.45 1.96 -6.73
C THR A 107 -20.48 2.89 -7.35
N GLU A 108 -21.22 2.33 -8.31
CA GLU A 108 -22.47 2.88 -8.81
C GLU A 108 -23.58 1.86 -8.51
N ILE A 109 -24.72 2.32 -8.01
CA ILE A 109 -25.84 1.47 -7.64
C ILE A 109 -27.03 1.79 -8.53
N PHE A 110 -27.62 0.74 -9.08
CA PHE A 110 -28.80 0.83 -9.91
C PHE A 110 -29.96 0.07 -9.24
N LEU A 111 -31.12 0.69 -9.17
CA LEU A 111 -32.39 0.10 -8.72
C LEU A 111 -33.34 0.06 -9.91
N ASN A 112 -33.80 -1.14 -10.29
CA ASN A 112 -34.71 -1.35 -11.42
C ASN A 112 -34.28 -0.67 -12.74
N GLY A 113 -32.93 -0.55 -12.96
CA GLY A 113 -32.34 0.07 -14.14
C GLY A 113 -31.99 1.55 -14.00
N TYR A 114 -32.45 2.23 -12.94
CA TYR A 114 -32.14 3.63 -12.69
C TYR A 114 -30.91 3.78 -11.77
N ASN A 115 -29.95 4.64 -12.13
CA ASN A 115 -28.80 4.94 -11.29
C ASN A 115 -29.26 5.79 -10.09
N ILE A 116 -29.18 5.24 -8.90
CA ILE A 116 -29.63 5.89 -7.66
C ILE A 116 -28.46 6.43 -6.82
N PHE A 117 -27.23 5.97 -7.11
CA PHE A 117 -26.08 6.33 -6.30
C PHE A 117 -24.75 6.12 -7.00
N LYS A 118 -23.80 7.04 -6.74
CA LYS A 118 -22.42 6.93 -7.21
C LYS A 118 -21.45 7.43 -6.15
N ARG A 119 -20.45 6.64 -5.80
CA ARG A 119 -19.44 7.02 -4.81
C ARG A 119 -18.09 6.39 -5.09
N SER A 120 -17.02 7.14 -4.78
CA SER A 120 -15.62 6.71 -4.95
C SER A 120 -14.93 6.30 -3.64
N ILE A 121 -15.67 5.93 -2.59
CA ILE A 121 -15.15 5.36 -1.35
C ILE A 121 -16.09 4.26 -0.90
N GLY A 122 -15.84 3.07 -1.39
CA GLY A 122 -16.63 1.92 -0.96
C GLY A 122 -16.17 1.27 0.34
N GLU A 123 -14.95 1.54 0.80
CA GLU A 123 -14.37 0.89 1.99
C GLU A 123 -15.00 1.34 3.32
N ILE A 124 -15.56 2.54 3.37
CA ILE A 124 -16.29 3.06 4.53
C ILE A 124 -17.75 2.60 4.43
N PRO A 125 -18.36 2.12 5.54
CA PRO A 125 -19.78 1.79 5.56
C PRO A 125 -20.66 2.95 5.13
N PHE A 126 -21.72 2.66 4.40
CA PHE A 126 -22.61 3.69 3.89
C PHE A 126 -24.06 3.22 3.86
N GLU A 127 -24.97 4.16 3.95
CA GLU A 127 -26.40 3.94 3.93
C GLU A 127 -27.08 4.93 2.99
N ILE A 128 -27.99 4.44 2.15
CA ILE A 128 -28.83 5.28 1.29
C ILE A 128 -30.29 4.87 1.42
N GLU A 129 -31.19 5.82 1.31
CA GLU A 129 -32.61 5.57 1.15
C GLU A 129 -32.90 5.14 -0.29
N LEU A 130 -33.68 4.07 -0.45
CA LEU A 130 -34.14 3.64 -1.76
C LEU A 130 -35.33 4.51 -2.18
N PRO A 131 -35.31 5.12 -3.38
CA PRO A 131 -36.40 5.98 -3.85
C PRO A 131 -37.72 5.21 -3.92
N PHE A 132 -38.74 5.70 -3.20
CA PHE A 132 -40.08 5.10 -3.13
C PHE A 132 -40.68 4.86 -4.52
N ASP A 133 -40.56 5.84 -5.41
CA ASP A 133 -41.16 5.81 -6.76
C ASP A 133 -40.54 4.72 -7.69
N LEU A 134 -39.38 4.21 -7.34
CA LEU A 134 -38.68 3.16 -8.08
C LEU A 134 -38.94 1.76 -7.54
N LEU A 135 -39.56 1.63 -6.35
CA LEU A 135 -39.82 0.35 -5.71
C LEU A 135 -41.13 -0.27 -6.26
N LYS A 136 -41.12 -1.58 -6.44
CA LYS A 136 -42.25 -2.37 -6.91
C LYS A 136 -42.73 -3.23 -5.76
N ALA A 137 -44.02 -3.08 -5.41
CA ALA A 137 -44.67 -3.90 -4.40
C ALA A 137 -44.90 -5.32 -4.91
N ASP A 138 -44.64 -6.32 -4.07
CA ASP A 138 -44.86 -7.75 -4.31
C ASP A 138 -44.22 -8.32 -5.61
N LEU A 139 -43.26 -7.55 -6.18
CA LEU A 139 -42.48 -7.93 -7.34
C LEU A 139 -40.98 -7.83 -7.03
N PRO A 140 -40.14 -8.60 -7.73
CA PRO A 140 -38.69 -8.51 -7.57
C PRO A 140 -38.18 -7.11 -7.94
N ASN A 141 -37.49 -6.47 -6.99
CA ASN A 141 -36.72 -5.24 -7.24
C ASN A 141 -35.28 -5.59 -7.49
N LYS A 142 -34.81 -5.27 -8.68
CA LYS A 142 -33.46 -5.59 -9.14
C LYS A 142 -32.46 -4.54 -8.65
N ILE A 143 -31.45 -4.96 -7.88
CA ILE A 143 -30.35 -4.11 -7.45
C ILE A 143 -29.06 -4.54 -8.15
N ILE A 144 -28.35 -3.58 -8.75
CA ILE A 144 -27.06 -3.82 -9.39
C ILE A 144 -26.02 -2.87 -8.77
N PHE A 145 -24.89 -3.45 -8.35
CA PHE A 145 -23.68 -2.71 -7.97
C PHE A 145 -22.67 -2.83 -9.09
N ARG A 146 -22.32 -1.74 -9.73
CA ARG A 146 -21.12 -1.64 -10.56
C ARG A 146 -19.97 -1.22 -9.69
N ILE A 147 -18.96 -2.06 -9.59
CA ILE A 147 -17.78 -1.84 -8.76
C ILE A 147 -16.57 -1.65 -9.66
N ASP A 148 -15.79 -0.61 -9.42
CA ASP A 148 -14.56 -0.30 -10.12
C ASP A 148 -13.42 -0.13 -9.10
N ASN A 149 -12.33 -0.88 -9.29
CA ASN A 149 -11.16 -0.89 -8.42
C ASN A 149 -9.94 -0.19 -9.05
N SER A 150 -10.13 0.50 -10.17
CA SER A 150 -9.05 1.24 -10.81
C SER A 150 -8.62 2.43 -9.95
N LEU A 151 -7.35 2.44 -9.54
CA LEU A 151 -6.74 3.53 -8.81
C LEU A 151 -5.89 4.37 -9.76
N ASP A 152 -6.07 5.68 -9.68
CA ASP A 152 -5.30 6.65 -10.44
C ASP A 152 -4.11 7.18 -9.63
N SER A 153 -3.03 7.58 -10.31
CA SER A 153 -1.82 8.10 -9.68
C SER A 153 -1.94 9.53 -9.14
N LYS A 154 -3.05 10.25 -9.44
CA LYS A 154 -3.30 11.64 -9.03
C LYS A 154 -4.71 11.88 -8.49
N LYS A 155 -5.73 11.19 -9.01
CA LYS A 155 -7.14 11.56 -8.85
C LYS A 155 -7.88 10.78 -7.77
N THR A 156 -7.44 9.59 -7.42
CA THR A 156 -8.12 8.74 -6.43
C THR A 156 -7.52 8.89 -5.03
N ILE A 157 -8.28 8.56 -3.99
CA ILE A 157 -7.80 8.33 -2.63
C ILE A 157 -8.38 7.00 -2.17
N PRO A 158 -7.52 5.96 -2.00
CA PRO A 158 -6.05 5.97 -2.14
C PRO A 158 -5.58 6.25 -3.56
N LEU A 159 -4.37 6.80 -3.70
CA LEU A 159 -3.66 6.87 -4.97
C LEU A 159 -3.28 5.45 -5.43
N LYS A 160 -2.93 5.27 -6.70
CA LYS A 160 -2.32 4.02 -7.18
C LYS A 160 -1.01 3.78 -6.41
N GLN A 161 -1.14 3.13 -5.27
CA GLN A 161 -0.06 2.97 -4.29
C GLN A 161 0.90 1.87 -4.72
N ARG A 162 2.15 1.99 -4.32
CA ARG A 162 3.24 1.20 -4.87
C ARG A 162 4.11 0.56 -3.80
N PHE A 163 4.67 1.35 -2.88
CA PHE A 163 5.61 0.87 -1.88
C PHE A 163 4.90 0.47 -0.59
N LEU A 164 5.09 -0.77 -0.15
CA LEU A 164 4.51 -1.35 1.07
C LEU A 164 2.99 -1.21 1.17
N PHE A 165 2.30 -1.16 0.04
CA PHE A 165 0.85 -1.01 0.02
C PHE A 165 0.17 -2.38 -0.13
N PRO A 166 -0.83 -2.72 0.71
CA PRO A 166 -1.51 -4.00 0.65
C PRO A 166 -2.30 -4.16 -0.64
N LYS A 167 -2.38 -5.41 -1.12
CA LYS A 167 -3.13 -5.75 -2.33
C LYS A 167 -4.61 -5.44 -2.16
N LYS A 168 -5.19 -4.80 -3.17
CA LYS A 168 -6.61 -4.51 -3.26
C LYS A 168 -7.27 -5.43 -4.29
N SER A 169 -8.26 -6.20 -3.85
CA SER A 169 -9.08 -7.04 -4.75
C SER A 169 -10.41 -6.37 -5.02
N THR A 170 -10.96 -6.53 -6.23
CA THR A 170 -12.27 -5.97 -6.60
C THR A 170 -13.38 -6.80 -5.96
N GLY A 171 -14.38 -6.17 -5.37
CA GLY A 171 -15.55 -6.89 -4.87
C GLY A 171 -16.24 -6.26 -3.68
N ILE A 172 -17.23 -7.00 -3.17
CA ILE A 172 -17.99 -6.67 -1.96
C ILE A 172 -17.42 -7.52 -0.82
N TYR A 173 -16.62 -6.91 0.04
CA TYR A 173 -15.91 -7.66 1.09
C TYR A 173 -16.53 -7.54 2.48
N ARG A 174 -17.69 -6.87 2.59
CA ARG A 174 -18.52 -6.81 3.79
C ARG A 174 -19.99 -6.99 3.44
N ASN A 175 -20.81 -7.22 4.45
CA ASN A 175 -22.21 -7.52 4.29
C ASN A 175 -23.03 -6.36 3.71
N ILE A 176 -24.13 -6.72 3.03
CA ILE A 176 -25.18 -5.82 2.56
C ILE A 176 -26.50 -6.20 3.22
N PHE A 177 -27.24 -5.18 3.67
CA PHE A 177 -28.55 -5.32 4.30
C PHE A 177 -29.54 -4.33 3.72
N ILE A 178 -30.82 -4.68 3.73
CA ILE A 178 -31.93 -3.74 3.62
C ILE A 178 -32.50 -3.52 5.03
N LYS A 179 -32.62 -2.25 5.43
CA LYS A 179 -33.32 -1.82 6.62
C LYS A 179 -34.72 -1.40 6.22
N VAL A 180 -35.72 -1.94 6.88
CA VAL A 180 -37.11 -1.51 6.80
C VAL A 180 -37.40 -0.80 8.12
N LEU A 181 -37.41 0.53 8.12
CA LEU A 181 -37.53 1.37 9.30
C LEU A 181 -38.94 1.92 9.41
N PRO A 182 -39.50 2.17 10.64
CA PRO A 182 -40.70 2.93 10.78
C PRO A 182 -40.62 4.27 10.06
N ARG A 183 -41.71 4.79 9.54
CA ARG A 183 -41.73 6.12 8.90
C ARG A 183 -41.13 7.18 9.79
N THR A 184 -41.60 7.27 11.04
CA THR A 184 -40.98 8.12 12.06
C THR A 184 -39.84 7.35 12.73
N HIS A 185 -38.61 7.77 12.52
CA HIS A 185 -37.44 7.10 13.04
C HIS A 185 -36.28 8.06 13.30
N PHE A 186 -35.33 7.63 14.12
CA PHE A 186 -34.07 8.35 14.32
C PHE A 186 -33.19 8.29 13.07
N SER A 187 -33.00 9.40 12.40
CA SER A 187 -32.06 9.50 11.27
C SER A 187 -30.64 9.84 11.74
N GLN A 188 -30.50 10.49 12.88
CA GLN A 188 -29.22 10.80 13.50
C GLN A 188 -29.25 10.56 15.02
N PHE A 189 -28.17 9.95 15.52
CA PHE A 189 -27.91 9.78 16.95
C PHE A 189 -26.40 9.92 17.18
N LYS A 190 -25.95 11.11 17.59
CA LYS A 190 -24.54 11.39 17.92
C LYS A 190 -24.44 11.77 19.39
N ILE A 191 -23.50 11.17 20.12
CA ILE A 191 -23.22 11.47 21.53
C ILE A 191 -21.82 12.11 21.58
N ASN A 192 -21.79 13.31 22.18
CA ASN A 192 -20.57 13.98 22.58
C ASN A 192 -20.56 14.15 24.10
N TYR A 193 -19.40 14.16 24.71
CA TYR A 193 -19.25 14.40 26.13
C TYR A 193 -17.95 15.12 26.45
N LEU A 194 -17.93 15.79 27.59
CA LEU A 194 -16.76 16.39 28.18
C LEU A 194 -16.65 15.90 29.63
N LEU A 195 -15.50 15.35 29.98
CA LEU A 195 -15.15 15.02 31.37
C LEU A 195 -14.52 16.22 32.04
N ASP A 196 -14.94 16.48 33.27
CA ASP A 196 -14.32 17.51 34.07
C ASP A 196 -12.84 17.18 34.37
N PRO A 197 -11.98 18.17 34.72
CA PRO A 197 -10.58 17.94 34.97
C PRO A 197 -10.30 16.93 36.10
N SER A 198 -11.18 16.84 37.08
CA SER A 198 -11.08 15.86 38.18
C SER A 198 -11.60 14.46 37.84
N LEU A 199 -12.23 14.31 36.66
CA LEU A 199 -12.85 13.06 36.18
C LEU A 199 -14.06 12.60 37.03
N SER A 200 -14.59 13.48 37.87
CA SER A 200 -15.71 13.17 38.78
C SER A 200 -17.08 13.34 38.13
N SER A 201 -17.15 14.05 37.02
CA SER A 201 -18.39 14.22 36.27
C SER A 201 -18.16 14.25 34.76
N ALA A 202 -19.21 13.88 34.02
CA ALA A 202 -19.23 13.98 32.55
C ALA A 202 -20.48 14.72 32.12
N SER A 203 -20.31 15.86 31.46
CA SER A 203 -21.40 16.57 30.78
C SER A 203 -21.51 16.05 29.35
N GLY A 204 -22.67 15.60 28.94
CA GLY A 204 -22.92 15.02 27.63
C GLY A 204 -23.99 15.78 26.84
N GLU A 205 -23.82 15.73 25.52
CA GLU A 205 -24.78 16.28 24.57
C GLU A 205 -25.11 15.20 23.51
N ILE A 206 -26.37 15.02 23.24
CA ILE A 206 -26.84 14.13 22.16
C ILE A 206 -27.46 14.99 21.07
N LYS A 207 -26.89 14.92 19.88
CA LYS A 207 -27.54 15.46 18.69
C LYS A 207 -28.40 14.34 18.09
N VAL A 208 -29.71 14.59 18.09
CA VAL A 208 -30.73 13.69 17.56
C VAL A 208 -31.43 14.36 16.39
N ALA A 209 -31.62 13.59 15.30
CA ALA A 209 -32.54 13.98 14.24
C ALA A 209 -33.60 12.88 14.08
N ILE A 210 -34.85 13.29 13.95
CA ILE A 210 -36.00 12.41 13.77
C ILE A 210 -36.65 12.79 12.45
N GLU A 211 -36.82 11.82 11.57
CA GLU A 211 -37.52 11.98 10.28
C GLU A 211 -39.01 11.71 10.41
N ASN A 212 -39.79 12.39 9.56
CA ASN A 212 -41.26 12.25 9.44
C ASN A 212 -42.02 12.34 10.77
N ILE A 213 -41.62 13.26 11.65
CA ILE A 213 -42.23 13.42 12.95
C ILE A 213 -43.67 13.98 12.84
N ASP A 214 -43.98 14.68 11.74
CA ASP A 214 -45.31 15.18 11.38
C ASP A 214 -46.37 14.07 11.22
N MET A 215 -45.90 12.82 10.99
CA MET A 215 -46.79 11.65 10.88
C MET A 215 -47.33 11.14 12.24
N LEU A 216 -46.77 11.64 13.35
CA LEU A 216 -47.31 11.36 14.67
C LEU A 216 -48.56 12.20 14.87
N ASN A 217 -49.75 11.65 14.56
CA ASN A 217 -51.02 12.30 14.68
C ASN A 217 -51.29 12.79 16.11
N LYS A 218 -52.07 13.87 16.26
CA LYS A 218 -52.50 14.39 17.58
C LYS A 218 -53.17 13.32 18.45
N GLU A 219 -53.81 12.32 17.84
CA GLU A 219 -54.41 11.19 18.55
C GLU A 219 -53.35 10.23 19.14
N MET A 220 -52.17 10.09 18.49
CA MET A 220 -51.04 9.33 19.03
C MET A 220 -50.26 10.09 20.10
N THR A 221 -50.46 11.40 20.19
CA THR A 221 -49.69 12.25 21.14
C THR A 221 -50.38 12.50 22.46
N GLY A 222 -51.60 12.06 22.71
CA GLY A 222 -52.34 12.10 23.94
C GLY A 222 -51.85 13.03 25.06
N LYS A 223 -52.36 12.86 26.28
CA LYS A 223 -51.94 13.66 27.45
C LYS A 223 -50.45 13.48 27.84
N ASP A 224 -49.86 12.35 27.54
CA ASP A 224 -48.48 12.03 27.91
C ASP A 224 -47.45 12.53 26.88
N GLY A 225 -47.90 13.05 25.73
CA GLY A 225 -47.02 13.66 24.72
C GLY A 225 -46.04 12.70 24.05
N VAL A 226 -45.04 13.26 23.35
CA VAL A 226 -43.91 12.55 22.77
C VAL A 226 -42.67 12.85 23.57
N LEU A 227 -41.89 11.83 23.90
CA LEU A 227 -40.67 11.99 24.65
C LEU A 227 -39.53 11.11 24.07
N ILE A 228 -38.29 11.55 24.26
CA ILE A 228 -37.10 10.76 24.06
C ILE A 228 -36.58 10.31 25.41
N ASN A 229 -36.42 9.00 25.59
CA ASN A 229 -35.79 8.43 26.77
C ASN A 229 -34.36 7.96 26.41
N LEU A 230 -33.36 8.45 27.12
CA LEU A 230 -31.98 7.97 27.07
C LEU A 230 -31.71 7.10 28.27
N LYS A 231 -31.25 5.87 28.07
CA LYS A 231 -30.70 4.99 29.09
C LYS A 231 -29.25 4.71 28.86
N LEU A 232 -28.42 4.89 29.89
CA LEU A 232 -27.01 4.48 29.89
C LEU A 232 -26.86 3.28 30.83
N ILE A 233 -26.58 2.12 30.26
CA ILE A 233 -26.59 0.83 30.96
C ILE A 233 -25.16 0.25 30.93
N PRO A 234 -24.54 -0.07 32.11
CA PRO A 234 -23.26 -0.79 32.13
C PRO A 234 -23.35 -2.10 31.39
N GLN A 235 -22.37 -2.39 30.48
CA GLN A 235 -22.37 -3.63 29.69
C GLN A 235 -21.44 -4.71 30.26
N ASN A 236 -20.23 -4.34 30.67
CA ASN A 236 -19.16 -5.28 31.04
C ASN A 236 -18.53 -4.94 32.39
N PHE A 237 -19.17 -4.13 33.19
CA PHE A 237 -18.78 -3.77 34.55
C PHE A 237 -20.00 -3.61 35.43
N THR A 238 -19.78 -3.64 36.75
CA THR A 238 -20.83 -3.39 37.74
C THR A 238 -20.87 -1.90 38.07
N GLY A 239 -22.03 -1.24 37.86
CA GLY A 239 -22.19 0.20 38.10
C GLY A 239 -23.62 0.66 37.98
N ASN A 240 -23.84 1.94 38.17
CA ASN A 240 -25.17 2.56 38.08
C ASN A 240 -25.60 2.74 36.63
N SER A 241 -26.91 2.51 36.40
CA SER A 241 -27.57 2.94 35.16
C SER A 241 -28.14 4.33 35.33
N PHE A 242 -28.09 5.11 34.26
CA PHE A 242 -28.64 6.47 34.23
C PHE A 242 -29.82 6.53 33.25
N SER A 243 -30.88 7.26 33.59
CA SER A 243 -32.04 7.44 32.71
C SER A 243 -32.46 8.89 32.67
N TYR A 244 -32.71 9.41 31.45
CA TYR A 244 -33.09 10.81 31.22
C TYR A 244 -34.27 10.84 30.26
N ASP A 245 -35.32 11.61 30.63
CA ASP A 245 -36.49 11.83 29.78
C ASP A 245 -36.47 13.27 29.24
N PHE A 246 -36.63 13.39 27.93
CA PHE A 246 -36.65 14.66 27.22
C PHE A 246 -38.01 14.82 26.50
N PRO A 247 -38.95 15.60 27.06
CA PRO A 247 -40.21 15.92 26.40
C PRO A 247 -39.96 16.64 25.08
N LEU A 248 -40.62 16.21 24.02
CA LEU A 248 -40.50 16.84 22.70
C LEU A 248 -41.69 17.82 22.49
N THR A 249 -41.30 19.05 22.12
CA THR A 249 -42.24 20.04 21.58
C THR A 249 -41.96 20.15 20.09
N PHE A 250 -42.89 19.81 19.22
CA PHE A 250 -42.68 19.88 17.77
C PHE A 250 -43.79 20.65 17.09
N SER A 251 -43.44 21.37 16.04
CA SER A 251 -44.32 21.96 15.06
C SER A 251 -44.43 21.08 13.84
N ASN A 252 -45.34 21.31 12.92
CA ASN A 252 -45.55 20.57 11.67
C ASN A 252 -44.32 20.57 10.73
N THR A 253 -43.18 20.01 11.18
CA THR A 253 -41.93 19.87 10.41
C THR A 253 -41.72 18.40 10.11
N LYS A 254 -41.28 18.09 8.89
CA LYS A 254 -40.91 16.71 8.52
C LYS A 254 -39.72 16.19 9.31
N GLN A 255 -38.77 17.05 9.59
CA GLN A 255 -37.57 16.70 10.34
C GLN A 255 -37.46 17.56 11.58
N LEU A 256 -37.14 16.91 12.71
CA LEU A 256 -36.84 17.56 13.98
C LEU A 256 -35.42 17.28 14.38
N GLU A 257 -34.60 18.33 14.50
CA GLU A 257 -33.27 18.24 15.10
C GLU A 257 -33.31 18.79 16.51
N GLN A 258 -32.74 18.05 17.46
CA GLN A 258 -32.64 18.50 18.87
C GLN A 258 -31.29 18.19 19.47
N LEU A 259 -30.85 19.07 20.37
CA LEU A 259 -29.66 18.89 21.21
C LEU A 259 -30.12 18.62 22.65
N LEU A 260 -29.95 17.39 23.11
CA LEU A 260 -30.33 16.92 24.42
C LEU A 260 -29.12 16.92 25.35
N LYS A 261 -29.23 17.51 26.54
CA LYS A 261 -28.11 17.57 27.48
C LYS A 261 -28.33 16.62 28.65
N PHE A 262 -27.26 15.91 29.04
CA PHE A 262 -27.29 15.02 30.20
C PHE A 262 -26.01 15.17 31.02
N ASN A 263 -26.04 14.74 32.27
CA ASN A 263 -24.88 14.82 33.16
C ASN A 263 -24.74 13.54 33.96
N ILE A 264 -23.54 12.94 33.96
CA ILE A 264 -23.23 11.72 34.67
C ILE A 264 -22.31 12.08 35.84
N THR A 265 -22.74 11.77 37.06
CA THR A 265 -21.93 11.90 38.26
C THR A 265 -21.15 10.61 38.54
N ASN A 266 -19.89 10.75 38.88
CA ASN A 266 -18.98 9.61 39.12
C ASN A 266 -18.99 8.54 38.01
N PRO A 267 -18.68 8.92 36.75
CA PRO A 267 -18.71 7.98 35.64
C PRO A 267 -17.62 6.91 35.80
N THR A 268 -17.95 5.68 35.46
CA THR A 268 -16.94 4.62 35.36
C THR A 268 -16.20 4.79 34.02
N LEU A 269 -14.89 5.08 34.11
CA LEU A 269 -14.10 5.41 32.94
C LEU A 269 -13.62 4.17 32.20
N TRP A 270 -13.47 4.31 30.91
CA TRP A 270 -12.77 3.36 30.06
C TRP A 270 -11.26 3.59 30.12
N SER A 271 -10.48 2.52 30.21
CA SER A 271 -9.02 2.56 30.03
C SER A 271 -8.53 1.35 29.24
N THR A 272 -7.26 1.35 28.90
CA THR A 272 -6.64 0.19 28.25
C THR A 272 -6.63 -1.03 29.15
N GLU A 273 -6.57 -0.86 30.47
CA GLU A 273 -6.57 -1.94 31.46
C GLU A 273 -8.00 -2.37 31.86
N THR A 274 -8.91 -1.42 31.96
CA THR A 274 -10.31 -1.64 32.33
C THR A 274 -11.23 -1.02 31.27
N PRO A 275 -11.55 -1.75 30.19
CA PRO A 275 -12.33 -1.23 29.06
C PRO A 275 -13.85 -1.21 29.40
N ASN A 276 -14.24 -0.33 30.30
CA ASN A 276 -15.62 -0.19 30.76
C ASN A 276 -16.50 0.47 29.70
N ILE A 277 -17.60 -0.17 29.34
CA ILE A 277 -18.49 0.26 28.26
C ILE A 277 -19.90 0.39 28.78
N TYR A 278 -20.53 1.52 28.50
CA TYR A 278 -21.98 1.71 28.62
C TYR A 278 -22.68 1.40 27.30
N LYS A 279 -23.88 0.85 27.38
CA LYS A 279 -24.85 0.82 26.30
C LYS A 279 -25.70 2.06 26.41
N ALA A 280 -25.62 2.95 25.43
CA ALA A 280 -26.53 4.09 25.30
C ALA A 280 -27.72 3.65 24.43
N GLU A 281 -28.89 3.60 25.04
CA GLU A 281 -30.17 3.24 24.45
C GLU A 281 -31.04 4.46 24.36
N LEU A 282 -31.44 4.84 23.15
CA LEU A 282 -32.32 5.97 22.88
C LEU A 282 -33.67 5.44 22.37
N SER A 283 -34.75 5.77 23.01
CA SER A 283 -36.12 5.36 22.66
C SER A 283 -36.98 6.58 22.37
N LEU A 284 -37.66 6.58 21.23
CA LEU A 284 -38.75 7.54 20.90
C LEU A 284 -40.06 6.93 21.35
N LEU A 285 -40.74 7.60 22.27
CA LEU A 285 -42.02 7.15 22.83
C LEU A 285 -43.12 8.14 22.49
N ALA A 286 -44.24 7.62 22.08
CA ALA A 286 -45.51 8.34 22.01
C ALA A 286 -46.57 7.56 22.81
N ASN A 287 -47.27 8.24 23.76
CA ASN A 287 -48.19 7.59 24.69
C ASN A 287 -47.61 6.35 25.38
N LYS A 288 -46.34 6.38 25.80
CA LYS A 288 -45.61 5.27 26.42
C LYS A 288 -45.29 4.07 25.48
N GLN A 289 -45.71 4.12 24.21
CA GLN A 289 -45.37 3.10 23.24
C GLN A 289 -44.07 3.49 22.51
N ILE A 290 -43.21 2.52 22.31
CA ILE A 290 -41.94 2.72 21.58
C ILE A 290 -42.26 2.78 20.09
N ILE A 291 -41.96 3.92 19.47
CA ILE A 291 -42.09 4.15 18.03
C ILE A 291 -40.76 3.73 17.32
N ASP A 292 -39.62 4.16 17.85
CA ASP A 292 -38.33 3.76 17.35
C ASP A 292 -37.32 3.68 18.50
N LYS A 293 -36.27 2.89 18.29
CA LYS A 293 -35.20 2.65 19.24
C LYS A 293 -33.85 2.60 18.54
N ALA A 294 -32.87 3.33 19.08
CA ALA A 294 -31.50 3.31 18.61
C ALA A 294 -30.53 2.97 19.74
N GLU A 295 -29.51 2.18 19.45
CA GLU A 295 -28.53 1.78 20.46
C GLU A 295 -27.11 2.11 19.98
N LYS A 296 -26.25 2.52 20.92
CA LYS A 296 -24.81 2.73 20.70
C LYS A 296 -24.00 2.32 21.91
N THR A 297 -22.73 2.00 21.67
CA THR A 297 -21.74 1.89 22.74
C THR A 297 -21.24 3.28 23.12
N LEU A 298 -21.02 3.51 24.42
CA LEU A 298 -20.43 4.72 24.94
C LEU A 298 -19.29 4.36 25.91
N SER A 299 -18.10 4.83 25.61
CA SER A 299 -16.92 4.69 26.47
C SER A 299 -16.48 6.08 26.89
N LEU A 300 -16.35 6.30 28.20
CA LEU A 300 -15.99 7.60 28.76
C LEU A 300 -14.50 7.62 29.10
N PHE A 301 -13.74 8.47 28.45
CA PHE A 301 -12.31 8.65 28.63
C PHE A 301 -11.91 10.08 28.26
N ARG A 302 -10.74 10.47 28.75
CA ARG A 302 -10.12 11.76 28.41
C ARG A 302 -8.73 11.50 27.88
N ILE A 303 -8.44 12.01 26.68
CA ILE A 303 -7.11 11.98 26.06
C ILE A 303 -6.69 13.42 25.82
N GLU A 304 -5.47 13.76 26.22
CA GLU A 304 -4.94 15.11 26.06
C GLU A 304 -3.47 15.04 25.69
N ASN A 305 -3.06 15.96 24.85
CA ASN A 305 -1.65 16.28 24.62
C ASN A 305 -1.33 17.57 25.39
N LYS A 306 -0.74 17.46 26.59
CA LYS A 306 -0.34 18.58 27.42
C LYS A 306 1.18 18.68 27.48
N ASN A 307 1.72 19.85 27.18
CA ASN A 307 3.17 20.10 27.18
C ASN A 307 3.90 19.03 26.32
N GLN A 308 3.30 18.68 25.18
CA GLN A 308 3.79 17.67 24.24
C GLN A 308 3.90 16.24 24.81
N LYS A 309 3.18 15.95 25.91
CA LYS A 309 3.05 14.60 26.47
C LYS A 309 1.61 14.11 26.39
N LEU A 310 1.48 12.84 26.04
CA LEU A 310 0.18 12.17 26.04
C LEU A 310 -0.26 11.82 27.46
N PHE A 311 -1.48 12.20 27.79
CA PHE A 311 -2.17 11.81 29.02
C PHE A 311 -3.45 11.07 28.66
N PHE A 312 -3.70 9.98 29.37
CA PHE A 312 -4.92 9.20 29.29
C PHE A 312 -5.56 9.15 30.69
N ASN A 313 -6.75 9.70 30.84
CA ASN A 313 -7.42 9.87 32.15
C ASN A 313 -6.47 10.47 33.22
N ASN A 314 -5.83 11.57 32.87
CA ASN A 314 -4.83 12.30 33.66
C ASN A 314 -3.51 11.56 33.98
N ASN A 315 -3.34 10.32 33.52
CA ASN A 315 -2.12 9.55 33.68
C ASN A 315 -1.23 9.68 32.44
N SER A 316 0.10 9.78 32.64
CA SER A 316 1.05 9.76 31.53
C SER A 316 0.93 8.44 30.76
N PHE A 317 0.87 8.50 29.45
CA PHE A 317 0.58 7.37 28.59
C PHE A 317 1.58 7.25 27.43
N SER A 318 1.95 6.02 27.09
CA SER A 318 2.82 5.72 25.96
C SER A 318 2.17 4.64 25.07
N LEU A 319 2.19 4.87 23.77
CA LEU A 319 1.68 3.93 22.77
C LEU A 319 2.64 2.75 22.58
N LYS A 320 2.15 1.56 22.78
CA LYS A 320 2.83 0.29 22.50
C LYS A 320 2.00 -0.42 21.44
N GLY A 321 2.37 -0.24 20.19
CA GLY A 321 1.47 -0.59 19.10
C GLY A 321 2.03 -1.57 18.08
N ILE A 322 1.10 -2.10 17.31
CA ILE A 322 1.35 -2.92 16.13
C ILE A 322 0.48 -2.45 14.98
N THR A 323 1.04 -2.43 13.77
CA THR A 323 0.25 -2.18 12.56
C THR A 323 -0.45 -3.47 12.16
N TYR A 324 -1.76 -3.39 11.95
CA TYR A 324 -2.60 -4.50 11.51
C TYR A 324 -3.06 -4.29 10.08
N ILE A 325 -2.61 -5.15 9.18
CA ILE A 325 -3.01 -5.17 7.79
C ILE A 325 -3.83 -6.43 7.54
N VAL A 326 -5.05 -6.26 7.04
CA VAL A 326 -5.94 -7.37 6.74
C VAL A 326 -5.47 -8.09 5.49
N ASN A 327 -5.17 -9.37 5.61
CA ASN A 327 -4.91 -10.24 4.47
C ASN A 327 -6.23 -10.92 4.03
N GLU A 328 -6.85 -10.37 2.98
CA GLU A 328 -8.15 -10.84 2.49
C GLU A 328 -8.16 -12.34 2.13
N SER A 329 -7.05 -12.87 1.63
CA SER A 329 -6.94 -14.29 1.25
C SER A 329 -7.04 -15.27 2.42
N GLU A 330 -6.72 -14.83 3.64
CA GLU A 330 -6.79 -15.65 4.86
C GLU A 330 -8.12 -15.53 5.60
N ILE A 331 -8.84 -14.43 5.38
CA ILE A 331 -10.18 -14.22 5.92
C ILE A 331 -11.11 -15.34 5.49
N ILE A 332 -10.91 -15.88 4.28
CA ILE A 332 -11.74 -16.94 3.67
C ILE A 332 -11.74 -18.22 4.48
N LYS A 333 -10.65 -18.54 5.18
CA LYS A 333 -10.50 -19.85 5.86
C LYS A 333 -11.12 -19.94 7.25
N ASN A 334 -11.26 -18.83 7.98
CA ASN A 334 -11.49 -18.87 9.43
C ASN A 334 -12.64 -17.99 9.95
N GLY A 335 -13.44 -17.37 9.09
CA GLY A 335 -14.42 -16.35 9.50
C GLY A 335 -13.74 -15.03 9.92
N TYR A 336 -14.19 -13.94 9.34
CA TYR A 336 -13.53 -12.63 9.52
C TYR A 336 -13.53 -12.16 10.98
N LEU A 337 -14.67 -12.20 11.64
CA LEU A 337 -14.81 -11.69 13.01
C LEU A 337 -14.07 -12.57 14.02
N GLU A 338 -14.09 -13.89 13.86
CA GLU A 338 -13.36 -14.82 14.72
C GLU A 338 -11.84 -14.65 14.58
N LYS A 339 -11.36 -14.38 13.34
CA LYS A 339 -9.95 -14.04 13.14
C LYS A 339 -9.59 -12.74 13.85
N LEU A 340 -10.38 -11.68 13.70
CA LEU A 340 -10.15 -10.41 14.39
C LEU A 340 -10.14 -10.59 15.91
N LYS A 341 -11.12 -11.30 16.49
CA LYS A 341 -11.20 -11.58 17.94
C LYS A 341 -9.94 -12.27 18.41
N ARG A 342 -9.51 -13.33 17.73
CA ARG A 342 -8.31 -14.09 18.08
C ARG A 342 -7.05 -13.21 17.99
N ASP A 343 -6.88 -12.47 16.89
CA ASP A 343 -5.70 -11.66 16.64
C ASP A 343 -5.61 -10.49 17.65
N PHE A 344 -6.72 -9.79 17.92
CA PHE A 344 -6.72 -8.65 18.83
C PHE A 344 -6.59 -9.10 20.31
N THR A 345 -7.18 -10.23 20.68
CA THR A 345 -6.95 -10.83 22.00
C THR A 345 -5.49 -11.21 22.16
N PHE A 346 -4.87 -11.77 21.12
CA PHE A 346 -3.46 -12.10 21.11
C PHE A 346 -2.57 -10.84 21.21
N ILE A 347 -2.86 -9.80 20.45
CA ILE A 347 -2.16 -8.49 20.51
C ILE A 347 -2.23 -7.96 21.95
N LYS A 348 -3.42 -7.94 22.54
CA LYS A 348 -3.62 -7.47 23.93
C LYS A 348 -2.83 -8.28 24.94
N SER A 349 -2.88 -9.61 24.85
CA SER A 349 -2.18 -10.52 25.76
C SER A 349 -0.65 -10.42 25.65
N THR A 350 -0.13 -9.96 24.52
CA THR A 350 1.29 -9.68 24.30
C THR A 350 1.80 -8.48 25.11
N GLY A 351 0.91 -7.54 25.46
CA GLY A 351 1.22 -6.31 26.19
C GLY A 351 1.16 -5.05 25.32
N PHE A 352 0.66 -5.16 24.08
CA PHE A 352 0.31 -4.00 23.26
C PHE A 352 -0.95 -3.32 23.81
N ASN A 353 -1.02 -2.01 23.69
CA ASN A 353 -2.18 -1.20 24.10
C ASN A 353 -2.83 -0.44 22.93
N SER A 354 -2.27 -0.57 21.72
CA SER A 354 -2.74 0.15 20.54
C SER A 354 -2.56 -0.65 19.25
N ILE A 355 -3.46 -0.39 18.29
CA ILE A 355 -3.40 -0.94 16.92
C ILE A 355 -3.47 0.20 15.93
N ARG A 356 -2.57 0.19 14.94
CA ARG A 356 -2.59 1.12 13.81
C ARG A 356 -3.17 0.44 12.58
N PHE A 357 -4.19 1.06 12.00
CA PHE A 357 -4.80 0.69 10.73
C PHE A 357 -4.27 1.65 9.67
N ALA A 358 -3.21 1.26 9.01
CA ALA A 358 -2.54 2.05 7.98
C ALA A 358 -2.92 1.56 6.57
N LYS A 359 -2.91 2.49 5.61
CA LYS A 359 -3.02 2.19 4.16
C LYS A 359 -4.37 1.60 3.71
N ALA A 360 -5.32 1.44 4.61
CA ALA A 360 -6.69 0.98 4.35
C ALA A 360 -7.62 1.43 5.48
N TYR A 361 -8.90 1.63 5.17
CA TYR A 361 -9.89 1.89 6.20
C TYR A 361 -10.22 0.61 6.97
N PRO A 362 -10.19 0.63 8.32
CA PRO A 362 -10.51 -0.55 9.12
C PRO A 362 -11.97 -0.96 8.97
N ASN A 363 -12.24 -2.23 9.22
CA ASN A 363 -13.61 -2.67 9.40
C ASN A 363 -14.18 -2.06 10.71
N PRO A 364 -15.44 -1.59 10.71
CA PRO A 364 -16.14 -1.15 11.94
C PRO A 364 -16.07 -2.16 13.09
N ASP A 365 -16.14 -3.45 12.80
CA ASP A 365 -15.99 -4.51 13.79
C ASP A 365 -14.61 -4.51 14.47
N ALA A 366 -13.55 -4.18 13.71
CA ALA A 366 -12.21 -4.03 14.27
C ALA A 366 -12.14 -2.86 15.26
N ILE A 367 -12.77 -1.73 14.95
CA ILE A 367 -12.82 -0.56 15.85
C ILE A 367 -13.61 -0.89 17.12
N ASN A 368 -14.74 -1.58 17.00
CA ASN A 368 -15.52 -2.00 18.16
C ASN A 368 -14.77 -3.03 19.02
N LEU A 369 -14.02 -3.96 18.42
CA LEU A 369 -13.17 -4.88 19.15
C LEU A 369 -12.03 -4.16 19.89
N CYS A 370 -11.43 -3.13 19.31
CA CYS A 370 -10.45 -2.29 20.01
C CYS A 370 -11.08 -1.71 21.28
N ASN A 371 -12.30 -1.15 21.20
CA ASN A 371 -13.02 -0.63 22.35
C ASN A 371 -13.23 -1.70 23.44
N ARG A 372 -13.73 -2.87 23.06
CA ARG A 372 -14.04 -3.97 24.00
C ARG A 372 -12.81 -4.59 24.66
N LEU A 373 -11.67 -4.57 23.96
CA LEU A 373 -10.43 -5.19 24.45
C LEU A 373 -9.47 -4.19 25.12
N GLY A 374 -9.83 -2.92 25.21
CA GLY A 374 -8.95 -1.90 25.77
C GLY A 374 -7.74 -1.60 24.88
N LEU A 375 -7.99 -1.42 23.59
CA LEU A 375 -6.97 -1.07 22.61
C LEU A 375 -7.30 0.30 22.00
N ILE A 376 -6.30 1.19 21.94
CA ILE A 376 -6.43 2.45 21.22
C ILE A 376 -6.29 2.17 19.73
N ALA A 377 -7.16 2.72 18.91
CA ALA A 377 -7.10 2.60 17.47
C ALA A 377 -6.41 3.82 16.86
N LEU A 378 -5.44 3.62 15.97
CA LEU A 378 -4.93 4.65 15.10
C LEU A 378 -5.52 4.40 13.71
N VAL A 379 -6.31 5.35 13.21
CA VAL A 379 -6.98 5.26 11.90
C VAL A 379 -6.47 6.39 11.03
N GLU A 380 -5.95 6.07 9.86
CA GLU A 380 -5.37 7.07 8.96
C GLU A 380 -5.98 7.01 7.55
N LEU A 381 -5.92 8.14 6.87
CA LEU A 381 -6.21 8.17 5.45
C LEU A 381 -5.28 7.21 4.70
N PRO A 382 -5.79 6.48 3.71
CA PRO A 382 -4.97 5.56 2.92
C PRO A 382 -4.07 6.31 1.91
N LEU A 383 -3.33 7.30 2.41
CA LEU A 383 -2.32 8.07 1.69
C LEU A 383 -0.93 7.63 2.14
N ASN A 384 -0.08 7.28 1.19
CA ASN A 384 1.29 6.82 1.46
C ASN A 384 2.24 7.31 0.38
N SER A 385 3.36 7.92 0.76
CA SER A 385 4.38 8.41 -0.17
C SER A 385 3.83 9.35 -1.25
N VAL A 386 2.99 10.31 -0.87
CA VAL A 386 2.40 11.27 -1.81
C VAL A 386 3.47 12.21 -2.33
N PRO A 387 3.64 12.33 -3.67
CA PRO A 387 4.57 13.31 -4.25
C PRO A 387 4.19 14.76 -3.90
N GLU A 388 5.19 15.61 -3.65
CA GLU A 388 4.96 17.02 -3.27
C GLU A 388 4.20 17.81 -4.35
N GLU A 389 4.35 17.45 -5.61
CA GLU A 389 3.64 18.07 -6.73
C GLU A 389 2.10 17.90 -6.62
N LEU A 390 1.64 16.84 -5.95
CA LEU A 390 0.21 16.63 -5.68
C LEU A 390 -0.26 17.40 -4.44
N LEU A 391 0.63 17.66 -3.49
CA LEU A 391 0.28 18.41 -2.28
C LEU A 391 -0.07 19.88 -2.56
N THR A 392 0.35 20.41 -3.72
CA THR A 392 0.02 21.76 -4.20
C THR A 392 -1.24 21.81 -5.06
N ASP A 393 -1.78 20.67 -5.48
CA ASP A 393 -2.98 20.58 -6.31
C ASP A 393 -4.25 20.85 -5.48
N ALA A 394 -5.01 21.89 -5.87
CA ALA A 394 -6.20 22.32 -5.14
C ALA A 394 -7.31 21.26 -5.11
N GLU A 395 -7.50 20.51 -6.21
CA GLU A 395 -8.51 19.46 -6.27
C GLU A 395 -8.12 18.28 -5.37
N PHE A 396 -6.83 17.95 -5.32
CA PHE A 396 -6.32 16.90 -4.44
C PHE A 396 -6.51 17.29 -2.97
N ARG A 397 -6.18 18.52 -2.59
CA ARG A 397 -6.40 19.07 -1.23
C ARG A 397 -7.86 19.01 -0.82
N THR A 398 -8.77 19.51 -1.65
CA THR A 398 -10.22 19.50 -1.40
C THR A 398 -10.72 18.07 -1.22
N ARG A 399 -10.29 17.16 -2.07
CA ARG A 399 -10.65 15.75 -2.02
C ARG A 399 -10.13 15.09 -0.74
N THR A 400 -8.90 15.37 -0.35
CA THR A 400 -8.33 14.84 0.89
C THR A 400 -9.07 15.35 2.12
N LEU A 401 -9.38 16.64 2.18
CA LEU A 401 -10.15 17.22 3.29
C LEU A 401 -11.54 16.57 3.42
N SER A 402 -12.24 16.40 2.28
CA SER A 402 -13.54 15.69 2.27
C SER A 402 -13.40 14.27 2.82
N ARG A 403 -12.35 13.52 2.40
CA ARG A 403 -12.11 12.15 2.84
C ARG A 403 -11.72 12.04 4.31
N PHE A 404 -10.95 13.00 4.81
CA PHE A 404 -10.59 13.06 6.22
C PHE A 404 -11.83 13.29 7.11
N ASN A 405 -12.69 14.23 6.72
CA ASN A 405 -13.93 14.49 7.42
C ASN A 405 -14.90 13.28 7.38
N GLU A 406 -15.05 12.65 6.22
CA GLU A 406 -15.86 11.42 6.09
C GLU A 406 -15.33 10.28 6.97
N MET A 407 -14.02 10.11 7.06
CA MET A 407 -13.38 9.11 7.91
C MET A 407 -13.71 9.38 9.39
N ILE A 408 -13.53 10.61 9.86
CA ILE A 408 -13.85 10.99 11.24
C ILE A 408 -15.34 10.73 11.54
N GLU A 409 -16.25 11.21 10.69
CA GLU A 409 -17.69 11.03 10.88
C GLU A 409 -18.10 9.56 10.95
N SER A 410 -17.49 8.72 10.10
CA SER A 410 -17.84 7.30 10.01
C SER A 410 -17.37 6.48 11.22
N TYR A 411 -16.23 6.81 11.81
CA TYR A 411 -15.66 6.02 12.92
C TYR A 411 -15.89 6.63 14.29
N ARG A 412 -16.15 7.93 14.39
CA ARG A 412 -16.46 8.61 15.68
C ARG A 412 -17.72 8.05 16.35
N ILE A 413 -18.60 7.40 15.58
CA ILE A 413 -19.82 6.78 16.11
C ILE A 413 -19.57 5.61 17.05
N PHE A 414 -18.37 5.01 17.07
CA PHE A 414 -18.06 3.81 17.85
C PHE A 414 -17.56 4.10 19.27
N SER A 415 -17.45 5.37 19.68
CA SER A 415 -16.96 5.80 21.01
C SER A 415 -15.63 5.13 21.43
N THR A 416 -14.82 4.71 20.48
CA THR A 416 -13.50 4.10 20.70
C THR A 416 -12.47 5.23 20.84
N ALA A 417 -11.44 5.01 21.65
CA ALA A 417 -10.28 5.89 21.66
C ALA A 417 -9.54 5.80 20.32
N ILE A 418 -9.72 6.82 19.48
CA ILE A 418 -9.16 6.88 18.12
C ILE A 418 -8.20 8.06 17.99
N PHE A 419 -7.01 7.80 17.43
CA PHE A 419 -6.09 8.82 16.94
C PHE A 419 -6.18 8.89 15.43
N TRP A 420 -6.23 10.09 14.87
CA TRP A 420 -6.59 10.35 13.49
C TRP A 420 -5.36 10.70 12.66
N GLY A 421 -5.01 9.84 11.72
CA GLY A 421 -3.86 9.99 10.84
C GLY A 421 -4.21 10.63 9.50
N ILE A 422 -3.38 11.58 9.07
CA ILE A 422 -3.53 12.22 7.75
C ILE A 422 -2.95 11.36 6.63
N GLY A 423 -2.09 10.43 6.99
CA GLY A 423 -1.40 9.53 6.07
C GLY A 423 0.02 9.23 6.51
N SER A 424 0.77 8.58 5.63
CA SER A 424 2.10 8.06 5.92
C SER A 424 3.12 8.36 4.82
N SER A 425 4.41 8.22 5.18
CA SER A 425 5.56 8.41 4.30
C SER A 425 5.62 9.80 3.65
N PHE A 426 5.23 10.84 4.38
CA PHE A 426 5.45 12.23 3.98
C PHE A 426 6.93 12.59 4.10
N LEU A 427 7.37 13.59 3.31
CA LEU A 427 8.73 14.12 3.41
C LEU A 427 8.84 15.03 4.65
N ALA A 428 9.77 14.73 5.55
CA ALA A 428 10.07 15.58 6.69
C ALA A 428 10.73 16.90 6.26
N ASN A 429 10.48 17.96 7.01
CA ASN A 429 11.04 19.30 6.81
C ASN A 429 10.77 19.88 5.41
N SER A 430 9.60 19.54 4.85
CA SER A 430 9.12 20.08 3.58
C SER A 430 8.00 21.08 3.85
N THR A 431 8.22 22.34 3.48
CA THR A 431 7.24 23.42 3.63
C THR A 431 5.92 23.13 2.91
N LEU A 432 5.98 22.43 1.77
CA LEU A 432 4.78 21.99 1.03
C LEU A 432 3.97 20.95 1.80
N THR A 433 4.67 20.02 2.45
CA THR A 433 4.03 19.01 3.31
C THR A 433 3.41 19.65 4.55
N GLU A 434 4.12 20.58 5.18
CA GLU A 434 3.66 21.29 6.38
C GLU A 434 2.41 22.12 6.09
N ASP A 435 2.42 22.93 5.03
CA ASP A 435 1.27 23.71 4.57
C ASP A 435 0.06 22.83 4.21
N TYR A 436 0.30 21.70 3.52
CA TYR A 436 -0.75 20.76 3.18
C TYR A 436 -1.42 20.16 4.42
N ILE A 437 -0.65 19.66 5.38
CA ILE A 437 -1.17 19.06 6.61
C ILE A 437 -1.89 20.10 7.45
N SER A 438 -1.30 21.27 7.66
CA SER A 438 -1.91 22.37 8.41
C SER A 438 -3.26 22.79 7.80
N ASN A 439 -3.35 22.90 6.48
CA ASN A 439 -4.60 23.24 5.78
C ASN A 439 -5.73 22.22 6.00
N ILE A 440 -5.40 20.92 6.06
CA ILE A 440 -6.41 19.88 6.32
C ILE A 440 -6.88 19.94 7.77
N LEU A 441 -5.98 20.25 8.71
CA LEU A 441 -6.26 20.20 10.14
C LEU A 441 -6.92 21.47 10.69
N THR A 442 -6.72 22.63 10.08
CA THR A 442 -7.30 23.92 10.54
C THR A 442 -8.82 23.87 10.70
N ASN A 443 -9.50 23.13 9.85
CA ASN A 443 -10.96 22.97 9.92
C ASN A 443 -11.43 22.06 11.08
N ASN A 444 -10.52 21.35 11.74
CA ASN A 444 -10.82 20.40 12.82
C ASN A 444 -10.28 20.86 14.18
N ASN A 445 -9.69 22.06 14.27
CA ASN A 445 -9.19 22.63 15.52
C ASN A 445 -10.33 22.79 16.54
N GLY A 446 -10.10 22.34 17.77
CA GLY A 446 -11.09 22.43 18.85
C GLY A 446 -12.11 21.28 18.91
N THR A 447 -12.03 20.27 18.07
CA THR A 447 -12.95 19.11 18.08
C THR A 447 -12.61 18.05 19.15
N GLY A 448 -11.54 18.24 19.92
CA GLY A 448 -11.08 17.29 20.96
C GLY A 448 -10.55 15.96 20.39
N ILE A 449 -10.10 15.96 19.13
CA ILE A 449 -9.47 14.79 18.48
C ILE A 449 -7.95 14.89 18.62
N ILE A 450 -7.28 13.74 18.70
CA ILE A 450 -5.81 13.65 18.61
C ILE A 450 -5.43 13.30 17.19
N THR A 451 -4.58 14.11 16.59
CA THR A 451 -4.14 13.98 15.19
C THR A 451 -2.68 13.58 15.09
N TYR A 452 -2.34 12.85 14.01
CA TYR A 452 -0.95 12.52 13.71
C TYR A 452 -0.68 12.46 12.20
N GLY A 453 0.59 12.66 11.84
CA GLY A 453 1.14 12.40 10.50
C GLY A 453 2.41 11.57 10.61
N SER A 454 2.68 10.72 9.61
CA SER A 454 3.89 9.87 9.58
C SER A 454 4.86 10.35 8.51
N PHE A 455 6.13 10.53 8.89
CA PHE A 455 7.16 11.13 8.06
C PHE A 455 8.34 10.19 7.85
N VAL A 456 8.88 10.22 6.64
CA VAL A 456 10.20 9.67 6.35
C VAL A 456 11.23 10.73 6.75
N GLY A 457 12.12 10.38 7.67
CA GLY A 457 13.02 11.33 8.31
C GLY A 457 12.41 11.96 9.58
N ILE A 458 13.17 12.84 10.21
CA ILE A 458 12.77 13.54 11.44
C ILE A 458 12.21 14.91 11.07
N GLN A 459 10.91 15.12 11.31
CA GLN A 459 10.27 16.43 11.17
C GLN A 459 10.65 17.30 12.36
N LYS A 460 11.33 18.42 12.14
CA LYS A 460 11.79 19.33 13.18
C LYS A 460 10.77 20.42 13.49
N GLU A 461 10.21 21.01 12.46
CA GLU A 461 9.25 22.10 12.59
C GLU A 461 7.89 21.59 13.07
N LYS A 462 7.27 22.38 13.95
CA LYS A 462 5.91 22.11 14.42
C LYS A 462 4.91 22.39 13.30
N ILE A 463 3.97 21.48 13.11
CA ILE A 463 2.87 21.63 12.14
C ILE A 463 1.60 21.97 12.92
N ASP A 464 0.95 23.08 12.54
CA ASP A 464 -0.26 23.51 13.21
C ASP A 464 -1.42 22.51 13.09
N GLY A 465 -2.04 22.22 14.23
CA GLY A 465 -3.11 21.23 14.32
C GLY A 465 -2.64 19.77 14.41
N LEU A 466 -1.33 19.50 14.35
CA LEU A 466 -0.77 18.15 14.49
C LEU A 466 -0.31 17.91 15.93
N ASP A 467 -0.92 16.93 16.61
CA ASP A 467 -0.58 16.60 17.99
C ASP A 467 0.62 15.70 18.14
N LEU A 468 0.76 14.71 17.24
CA LEU A 468 1.83 13.73 17.28
C LEU A 468 2.55 13.62 15.93
N ILE A 469 3.86 13.45 15.99
CA ILE A 469 4.74 13.31 14.83
C ILE A 469 5.26 11.88 14.78
N GLY A 470 4.85 11.15 13.75
CA GLY A 470 5.29 9.79 13.50
C GLY A 470 6.58 9.76 12.68
N ILE A 471 7.56 8.99 13.12
CA ILE A 471 8.81 8.73 12.40
C ILE A 471 8.77 7.31 11.83
N GLU A 472 9.00 7.19 10.53
CA GLU A 472 9.11 5.89 9.85
C GLU A 472 10.58 5.49 9.73
N ILE A 473 10.89 4.25 10.11
CA ILE A 473 12.24 3.69 10.03
C ILE A 473 12.26 2.38 9.24
N TYR A 474 13.31 2.22 8.42
CA TYR A 474 13.49 1.09 7.50
C TYR A 474 14.85 0.43 7.75
N SER A 475 14.91 -0.51 8.70
CA SER A 475 16.16 -1.15 9.12
C SER A 475 17.24 -0.14 9.57
N THR A 476 16.84 1.03 10.00
CA THR A 476 17.74 2.09 10.50
C THR A 476 18.49 1.56 11.72
N PRO A 477 19.82 1.63 11.77
CA PRO A 477 20.59 1.17 12.92
C PRO A 477 20.16 1.90 14.21
N PRO A 478 19.94 1.20 15.34
CA PRO A 478 19.48 1.82 16.58
C PRO A 478 20.40 2.96 17.08
N ASP A 479 21.72 2.83 16.88
CA ASP A 479 22.68 3.84 17.29
C ASP A 479 22.50 5.14 16.48
N LYS A 480 22.32 5.04 15.17
CA LYS A 480 22.04 6.20 14.31
C LYS A 480 20.72 6.87 14.65
N LEU A 481 19.67 6.07 14.94
CA LEU A 481 18.39 6.61 15.39
C LEU A 481 18.55 7.37 16.71
N THR A 482 19.33 6.83 17.65
CA THR A 482 19.60 7.50 18.93
C THR A 482 20.32 8.80 18.72
N GLU A 483 21.39 8.84 17.91
CA GLU A 483 22.12 10.04 17.54
C GLU A 483 21.20 11.12 16.94
N ALA A 484 20.36 10.73 15.97
CA ALA A 484 19.41 11.64 15.35
C ALA A 484 18.36 12.19 16.33
N LEU A 485 17.92 11.37 17.29
CA LEU A 485 17.01 11.79 18.35
C LEU A 485 17.70 12.68 19.40
N GLU A 486 19.00 12.52 19.66
CA GLU A 486 19.76 13.39 20.54
C GLU A 486 19.90 14.79 19.94
N ILE A 487 20.19 14.90 18.65
CA ILE A 487 20.21 16.18 17.93
C ILE A 487 18.85 16.87 18.05
N LEU A 488 17.75 16.13 17.83
CA LEU A 488 16.40 16.66 17.99
C LEU A 488 16.14 17.19 19.42
N SER A 489 16.65 16.53 20.46
CA SER A 489 16.39 16.92 21.85
C SER A 489 16.95 18.27 22.26
N ASN A 490 17.96 18.75 21.56
CA ASN A 490 18.53 20.05 21.77
C ASN A 490 17.68 21.19 21.18
N GLU A 491 16.80 20.84 20.24
CA GLU A 491 15.96 21.78 19.50
C GLU A 491 14.47 21.73 19.95
N THR A 492 13.96 20.55 20.31
CA THR A 492 12.54 20.33 20.59
C THR A 492 12.29 19.28 21.68
N ASN A 493 11.08 19.27 22.26
CA ASN A 493 10.66 18.24 23.20
C ASN A 493 10.26 16.96 22.45
N LYS A 494 10.91 15.83 22.74
CA LYS A 494 10.69 14.53 22.06
C LYS A 494 9.37 13.82 22.43
N SER A 495 8.65 14.25 23.42
CA SER A 495 7.52 13.48 23.95
C SER A 495 6.28 13.47 23.06
N ASN A 496 6.22 14.26 21.98
CA ASN A 496 5.20 14.19 20.96
C ASN A 496 5.61 13.37 19.73
N TYR A 497 6.84 12.84 19.69
CA TYR A 497 7.33 11.97 18.63
C TYR A 497 7.07 10.51 18.98
N PHE A 498 6.70 9.71 17.98
CA PHE A 498 6.60 8.27 18.10
C PHE A 498 7.11 7.58 16.84
N LEU A 499 7.55 6.35 16.96
CA LEU A 499 7.93 5.55 15.81
C LEU A 499 6.67 4.95 15.19
N SER A 500 6.15 5.61 14.16
CA SER A 500 4.87 5.25 13.55
C SER A 500 4.94 3.97 12.72
N GLU A 501 6.11 3.67 12.14
CA GLU A 501 6.29 2.47 11.33
C GLU A 501 7.73 1.94 11.49
N VAL A 502 7.87 0.85 12.26
CA VAL A 502 9.16 0.19 12.47
C VAL A 502 9.25 -1.00 11.52
N ASN A 503 10.02 -0.84 10.43
CA ASN A 503 10.19 -1.83 9.38
C ASN A 503 11.53 -2.55 9.49
N TYR A 504 11.50 -3.87 9.50
CA TYR A 504 12.67 -4.72 9.30
C TYR A 504 12.28 -5.94 8.47
N PRO A 505 12.57 -5.96 7.17
CA PRO A 505 12.27 -7.11 6.32
C PRO A 505 13.22 -8.26 6.67
N ASN A 506 12.67 -9.47 6.72
CA ASN A 506 13.47 -10.68 6.79
C ASN A 506 13.25 -11.54 5.55
N TYR A 507 14.23 -12.37 5.19
CA TYR A 507 14.04 -13.31 4.09
C TYR A 507 13.51 -14.63 4.65
N TYR A 508 12.51 -15.19 3.97
CA TYR A 508 11.93 -16.47 4.36
C TYR A 508 13.01 -17.57 4.35
N GLY A 509 13.05 -18.33 5.44
CA GLY A 509 13.97 -19.45 5.58
C GLY A 509 15.43 -19.08 5.93
N ILE A 510 15.77 -17.80 6.05
CA ILE A 510 17.09 -17.41 6.53
C ILE A 510 17.09 -17.36 8.05
N SER A 511 17.74 -18.36 8.63
CA SER A 511 18.08 -18.45 10.05
C SER A 511 19.57 -18.76 10.16
N GLY A 512 20.22 -18.31 11.21
CA GLY A 512 21.65 -18.56 11.40
C GLY A 512 22.31 -17.53 12.31
N GLY A 513 21.50 -16.82 13.07
CA GLY A 513 21.92 -15.85 14.06
C GLY A 513 21.82 -14.39 13.60
N TYR A 514 21.92 -13.48 14.58
CA TYR A 514 21.67 -12.04 14.35
C TYR A 514 22.79 -11.30 13.60
N LEU A 515 23.97 -11.92 13.43
CA LEU A 515 25.03 -11.35 12.58
C LEU A 515 24.69 -11.48 11.09
N LEU A 516 23.80 -12.42 10.74
CA LEU A 516 23.30 -12.53 9.37
C LEU A 516 22.18 -11.52 9.15
N LYS A 517 22.45 -10.52 8.30
CA LYS A 517 21.48 -9.47 7.94
C LYS A 517 20.19 -10.08 7.37
N ASN A 518 19.04 -9.51 7.77
CA ASN A 518 17.70 -9.95 7.36
C ASN A 518 17.32 -11.39 7.79
N SER A 519 18.02 -11.97 8.76
CA SER A 519 17.61 -13.21 9.43
C SER A 519 16.47 -12.93 10.45
N THR A 520 15.78 -13.99 10.86
CA THR A 520 14.77 -13.92 11.92
C THR A 520 15.36 -13.44 13.24
N GLU A 521 16.59 -13.86 13.56
CA GLU A 521 17.32 -13.46 14.76
C GLU A 521 17.73 -11.99 14.73
N ALA A 522 18.17 -11.50 13.56
CA ALA A 522 18.49 -10.08 13.36
C ALA A 522 17.25 -9.21 13.55
N LYS A 523 16.11 -9.61 13.02
CA LYS A 523 14.82 -8.92 13.20
C LYS A 523 14.39 -8.90 14.66
N ALA A 524 14.50 -10.03 15.37
CA ALA A 524 14.17 -10.12 16.79
C ALA A 524 15.04 -9.17 17.63
N LYS A 525 16.36 -9.16 17.39
CA LYS A 525 17.31 -8.25 18.04
C LYS A 525 16.97 -6.80 17.76
N TYR A 526 16.72 -6.47 16.50
CA TYR A 526 16.39 -5.11 16.05
C TYR A 526 15.14 -4.57 16.76
N PHE A 527 14.03 -5.31 16.78
CA PHE A 527 12.82 -4.87 17.47
C PHE A 527 13.04 -4.69 18.97
N GLY A 528 13.80 -5.59 19.60
CA GLY A 528 14.15 -5.43 21.01
C GLY A 528 14.94 -4.15 21.29
N GLN A 529 15.91 -3.81 20.45
CA GLN A 529 16.71 -2.57 20.56
C GLN A 529 15.86 -1.33 20.30
N ILE A 530 14.99 -1.34 19.29
CA ILE A 530 14.10 -0.19 18.98
C ILE A 530 13.12 0.09 20.12
N ILE A 531 12.57 -0.95 20.78
CA ILE A 531 11.73 -0.76 21.96
C ILE A 531 12.53 -0.06 23.08
N ASP A 532 13.79 -0.45 23.29
CA ASP A 532 14.66 0.19 24.29
C ASP A 532 14.97 1.65 23.91
N VAL A 533 15.30 1.94 22.63
CA VAL A 533 15.52 3.31 22.14
C VAL A 533 14.30 4.19 22.38
N THR A 534 13.09 3.68 22.08
CA THR A 534 11.84 4.43 22.30
C THR A 534 11.66 4.81 23.77
N ARG A 535 11.92 3.85 24.68
CA ARG A 535 11.80 4.06 26.12
C ARG A 535 12.85 5.02 26.66
N ASN A 536 14.12 4.82 26.28
CA ASN A 536 15.23 5.63 26.78
C ASN A 536 15.15 7.10 26.32
N ASN A 537 14.56 7.36 25.16
CA ASN A 537 14.36 8.69 24.62
C ASN A 537 13.01 9.33 24.99
N ASN A 538 12.17 8.67 25.81
CA ASN A 538 10.86 9.15 26.26
C ASN A 538 9.93 9.53 25.09
N LEU A 539 9.96 8.77 23.98
CA LEU A 539 9.03 8.98 22.87
C LEU A 539 7.60 8.64 23.26
N ALA A 540 6.63 9.23 22.59
CA ALA A 540 5.20 8.93 22.78
C ALA A 540 4.83 7.47 22.51
N GLY A 541 5.66 6.72 21.81
CA GLY A 541 5.47 5.29 21.58
C GLY A 541 6.10 4.76 20.31
N PHE A 542 5.68 3.56 19.93
CA PHE A 542 6.13 2.90 18.69
C PHE A 542 5.05 1.97 18.12
N PHE A 543 5.17 1.66 16.82
CA PHE A 543 4.35 0.69 16.11
C PHE A 543 5.24 -0.25 15.29
N ILE A 544 5.21 -1.54 15.60
CA ILE A 544 5.89 -2.58 14.81
C ILE A 544 5.06 -2.86 13.56
N ASN A 545 5.70 -2.86 12.41
CA ASN A 545 5.05 -3.16 11.14
C ASN A 545 5.52 -4.53 10.63
N THR A 546 4.68 -5.58 10.64
CA THR A 546 3.27 -5.74 10.99
C THR A 546 3.04 -7.01 11.81
N LEU A 547 1.79 -7.33 12.16
CA LEU A 547 1.50 -8.63 12.80
C LEU A 547 1.79 -9.80 11.86
N TYR A 548 1.30 -9.72 10.62
CA TYR A 548 1.46 -10.75 9.59
C TYR A 548 2.18 -10.24 8.36
N ASN A 549 2.85 -11.13 7.65
CA ASN A 549 3.24 -10.87 6.27
C ASN A 549 2.00 -10.66 5.39
N TYR A 550 2.09 -9.81 4.39
CA TYR A 550 0.94 -9.48 3.54
C TYR A 550 1.31 -9.35 2.07
N ASN A 551 0.34 -9.56 1.19
CA ASN A 551 0.49 -9.37 -0.25
C ASN A 551 0.32 -7.89 -0.63
N GLY A 552 1.13 -7.42 -1.56
CA GLY A 552 0.98 -6.11 -2.19
C GLY A 552 0.50 -6.22 -3.63
N ASP A 553 -0.01 -5.11 -4.18
CA ASP A 553 -0.30 -5.02 -5.62
C ASP A 553 0.99 -5.12 -6.45
N PHE A 554 2.07 -4.60 -5.90
CA PHE A 554 3.41 -4.72 -6.44
C PHE A 554 4.24 -5.68 -5.59
N LYS A 555 5.07 -6.49 -6.26
CA LYS A 555 6.00 -7.38 -5.60
C LYS A 555 7.07 -6.58 -4.85
N SER A 556 7.42 -7.01 -3.64
CA SER A 556 8.59 -6.47 -2.94
C SER A 556 9.87 -7.14 -3.44
N LEU A 557 10.95 -6.39 -3.55
CA LEU A 557 12.28 -6.97 -3.80
C LEU A 557 12.74 -7.84 -2.64
N TYR A 558 12.38 -7.49 -1.41
CA TYR A 558 12.73 -8.28 -0.22
C TYR A 558 11.99 -9.62 -0.11
N GLY A 559 10.89 -9.81 -0.84
CA GLY A 559 10.12 -11.07 -0.84
C GLY A 559 10.81 -12.23 -1.56
N GLY A 560 11.93 -12.02 -2.24
CA GLY A 560 12.59 -13.04 -3.05
C GLY A 560 11.68 -13.55 -4.16
N ASN A 561 11.44 -14.85 -4.21
CA ASN A 561 10.49 -15.45 -5.17
C ASN A 561 9.03 -15.36 -4.72
N GLU A 562 8.79 -15.01 -3.46
CA GLU A 562 7.45 -14.84 -2.93
C GLU A 562 6.84 -13.47 -3.27
N VAL A 563 5.51 -13.40 -3.29
CA VAL A 563 4.78 -12.16 -3.58
C VAL A 563 4.58 -11.31 -2.33
N ASN A 564 4.82 -11.89 -1.15
CA ASN A 564 4.51 -11.28 0.14
C ASN A 564 5.57 -10.29 0.61
N TYR A 565 5.12 -9.19 1.21
CA TYR A 565 5.97 -8.32 2.03
C TYR A 565 6.28 -9.03 3.35
N GLN A 566 7.58 -9.35 3.57
CA GLN A 566 8.02 -10.11 4.74
C GLN A 566 8.38 -9.20 5.92
N LEU A 567 7.42 -8.39 6.31
CA LEU A 567 7.55 -7.43 7.42
C LEU A 567 6.94 -7.96 8.72
N GLY A 568 6.05 -8.94 8.64
CA GLY A 568 5.30 -9.47 9.78
C GLY A 568 6.15 -10.13 10.88
N ILE A 569 5.63 -10.13 12.10
CA ILE A 569 6.14 -10.95 13.18
C ILE A 569 5.88 -12.42 12.86
N PHE A 570 4.72 -12.70 12.26
CA PHE A 570 4.28 -14.04 11.88
C PHE A 570 4.00 -14.11 10.37
N ASN A 571 4.03 -15.32 9.83
CA ASN A 571 3.59 -15.54 8.45
C ASN A 571 2.06 -15.46 8.35
N ASN A 572 1.34 -16.39 8.99
CA ASN A 572 -0.12 -16.49 8.85
C ASN A 572 -0.86 -16.64 10.19
N THR A 573 -0.24 -17.29 11.17
CA THR A 573 -0.85 -17.57 12.48
C THR A 573 0.11 -17.24 13.61
N PRO A 574 -0.38 -16.67 14.73
CA PRO A 574 0.47 -16.41 15.89
C PRO A 574 0.93 -17.71 16.52
N THR A 575 2.20 -17.78 16.84
CA THR A 575 2.78 -18.92 17.57
C THR A 575 3.65 -18.43 18.71
N SER A 576 3.49 -19.04 19.90
CA SER A 576 4.26 -18.69 21.10
C SER A 576 5.75 -19.03 20.98
N ASN A 577 6.12 -19.93 20.07
CA ASN A 577 7.51 -20.36 19.86
C ASN A 577 8.32 -19.41 18.97
N ASN A 578 7.69 -18.44 18.33
CA ASN A 578 8.36 -17.46 17.47
C ASN A 578 9.35 -16.60 18.26
N LEU A 579 10.61 -16.55 17.83
CA LEU A 579 11.68 -15.82 18.52
C LEU A 579 11.40 -14.30 18.58
N ILE A 580 10.90 -13.71 17.48
CA ILE A 580 10.58 -12.28 17.43
C ILE A 580 9.51 -11.96 18.47
N TYR A 581 8.47 -12.78 18.54
CA TYR A 581 7.40 -12.65 19.52
C TYR A 581 7.93 -12.74 20.96
N LYS A 582 8.76 -13.75 21.28
CA LYS A 582 9.36 -13.92 22.62
C LYS A 582 10.14 -12.69 23.05
N VAL A 583 10.94 -12.09 22.16
CA VAL A 583 11.71 -10.89 22.46
C VAL A 583 10.79 -9.69 22.72
N ILE A 584 9.75 -9.50 21.88
CA ILE A 584 8.80 -8.41 22.08
C ILE A 584 8.06 -8.55 23.41
N VAL A 585 7.53 -9.73 23.73
CA VAL A 585 6.83 -9.99 25.00
C VAL A 585 7.75 -9.72 26.20
N ALA A 586 8.99 -10.17 26.14
CA ALA A 586 9.97 -9.93 27.20
C ALA A 586 10.21 -8.44 27.42
N LYS A 587 10.36 -7.68 26.33
CA LYS A 587 10.57 -6.22 26.37
C LYS A 587 9.35 -5.45 26.85
N LEU A 588 8.14 -5.80 26.40
CA LEU A 588 6.90 -5.13 26.79
C LEU A 588 6.52 -5.36 28.26
N ASN A 589 6.75 -6.56 28.75
CA ASN A 589 6.34 -6.98 30.10
C ASN A 589 7.50 -6.99 31.13
N ASN A 590 8.66 -6.44 30.78
CA ASN A 590 9.86 -6.41 31.65
C ASN A 590 10.26 -7.79 32.20
N LYS A 591 10.12 -8.83 31.35
CA LYS A 591 10.51 -10.21 31.68
C LYS A 591 11.99 -10.45 31.39
N ASP A 592 12.49 -11.62 31.80
CA ASP A 592 13.88 -12.04 31.59
C ASP A 592 14.31 -11.93 30.12
N LYS A 593 15.61 -11.65 29.92
CA LYS A 593 16.19 -11.51 28.58
C LYS A 593 16.10 -12.83 27.82
N VAL A 594 15.58 -12.75 26.60
CA VAL A 594 15.57 -13.87 25.66
C VAL A 594 16.94 -13.96 24.98
N THR A 595 17.55 -15.16 25.03
CA THR A 595 18.82 -15.40 24.33
C THR A 595 18.58 -15.46 22.81
N ILE A 596 19.31 -14.65 22.06
CA ILE A 596 19.26 -14.62 20.60
C ILE A 596 20.58 -15.20 20.07
N PRO A 597 20.54 -16.24 19.22
CA PRO A 597 21.75 -16.82 18.65
C PRO A 597 22.59 -15.79 17.87
N ILE A 598 23.91 -15.83 18.03
CA ILE A 598 24.86 -14.89 17.37
C ILE A 598 25.02 -15.28 15.90
N GLY A 599 25.33 -16.54 15.64
CA GLY A 599 25.55 -17.08 14.30
C GLY A 599 26.85 -16.60 13.63
N ASN A 600 27.05 -17.03 12.41
CA ASN A 600 28.15 -16.59 11.56
C ASN A 600 27.64 -15.59 10.52
N GLY A 601 28.17 -14.38 10.54
CA GLY A 601 27.77 -13.29 9.62
C GLY A 601 28.26 -13.44 8.17
N LYS A 602 28.63 -14.63 7.74
CA LYS A 602 29.09 -14.85 6.37
C LYS A 602 27.90 -14.91 5.41
N ASP A 603 27.77 -13.90 4.57
CA ASP A 603 26.96 -13.98 3.37
C ASP A 603 27.41 -15.17 2.48
N GLU A 604 26.45 -15.92 1.95
CA GLU A 604 26.75 -16.96 0.96
C GLU A 604 27.39 -16.30 -0.28
N ASN A 605 28.70 -16.47 -0.39
CA ASN A 605 29.40 -16.11 -1.63
C ASN A 605 28.90 -17.00 -2.76
N LYS A 606 28.22 -16.42 -3.74
CA LYS A 606 27.76 -17.16 -4.92
C LYS A 606 28.98 -17.52 -5.79
N LEU A 607 29.58 -18.68 -5.54
CA LEU A 607 30.70 -19.23 -6.31
C LEU A 607 30.43 -19.23 -7.83
N ILE A 608 29.17 -19.30 -8.22
CA ILE A 608 28.76 -19.29 -9.64
C ILE A 608 29.28 -18.06 -10.42
N PHE A 609 29.32 -16.88 -9.81
CA PHE A 609 29.84 -15.69 -10.49
C PHE A 609 31.32 -15.83 -10.82
N ILE A 610 32.09 -16.39 -9.88
CA ILE A 610 33.52 -16.65 -10.06
C ILE A 610 33.74 -17.72 -11.15
N LEU A 611 32.94 -18.79 -11.12
CA LEU A 611 33.07 -19.89 -12.09
C LEU A 611 32.76 -19.41 -13.52
N ILE A 612 31.69 -18.62 -13.69
CA ILE A 612 31.34 -18.07 -15.02
C ILE A 612 32.44 -17.11 -15.51
N ALA A 613 32.87 -16.14 -14.66
CA ALA A 613 33.93 -15.21 -15.03
C ALA A 613 35.24 -15.91 -15.40
N LEU A 614 35.63 -16.94 -14.65
CA LEU A 614 36.80 -17.75 -14.91
C LEU A 614 36.65 -18.50 -16.25
N GLY A 615 35.50 -19.13 -16.50
CA GLY A 615 35.25 -19.85 -17.77
C GLY A 615 35.34 -18.93 -18.98
N LEU A 616 34.74 -17.74 -18.93
CA LEU A 616 34.82 -16.75 -19.99
C LEU A 616 36.24 -16.21 -20.17
N SER A 617 36.98 -16.01 -19.08
CA SER A 617 38.37 -15.55 -19.09
C SER A 617 39.28 -16.61 -19.72
N ILE A 618 39.10 -17.89 -19.41
CA ILE A 618 39.83 -19.00 -20.01
C ILE A 618 39.53 -19.08 -21.52
N LEU A 619 38.25 -18.96 -21.92
CA LEU A 619 37.86 -18.98 -23.33
C LEU A 619 38.53 -17.83 -24.12
N MET A 620 38.53 -16.61 -23.53
CA MET A 620 39.22 -15.47 -24.15
C MET A 620 40.73 -15.66 -24.20
N ALA A 621 41.36 -16.18 -23.14
CA ALA A 621 42.81 -16.49 -23.11
C ALA A 621 43.17 -17.54 -24.14
N LEU A 622 42.36 -18.58 -24.34
CA LEU A 622 42.57 -19.58 -25.39
C LEU A 622 42.54 -18.94 -26.78
N LEU A 623 41.58 -18.07 -27.08
CA LEU A 623 41.53 -17.34 -28.35
C LEU A 623 42.79 -16.48 -28.59
N ILE A 624 43.24 -15.76 -27.59
CA ILE A 624 44.41 -14.90 -27.67
C ILE A 624 45.68 -15.74 -27.85
N ASN A 625 45.80 -16.87 -27.16
CA ASN A 625 47.04 -17.69 -27.23
C ASN A 625 47.11 -18.57 -28.45
N THR A 626 46.00 -19.12 -28.94
CA THR A 626 46.00 -20.07 -30.06
C THR A 626 46.05 -19.40 -31.41
N SER A 627 45.57 -18.15 -31.57
CA SER A 627 45.49 -17.49 -32.88
C SER A 627 46.24 -16.16 -32.91
N ARG A 628 47.40 -16.15 -33.62
CA ARG A 628 48.16 -14.92 -33.89
C ARG A 628 47.29 -13.87 -34.60
N LYS A 629 46.47 -14.33 -35.57
CA LYS A 629 45.58 -13.48 -36.36
C LYS A 629 44.55 -12.78 -35.44
N PHE A 630 43.96 -13.52 -34.51
CA PHE A 630 43.00 -12.96 -33.56
C PHE A 630 43.65 -11.90 -32.66
N ARG A 631 44.88 -12.14 -32.15
CA ARG A 631 45.63 -11.13 -31.36
C ARG A 631 45.86 -9.84 -32.14
N ASP A 632 46.28 -9.95 -33.41
CA ASP A 632 46.52 -8.79 -34.26
C ASP A 632 45.20 -8.04 -34.54
N GLU A 633 44.11 -8.76 -34.81
CA GLU A 633 42.76 -8.20 -34.99
C GLU A 633 42.25 -7.50 -33.71
N CYS A 634 42.40 -8.09 -32.52
CA CYS A 634 42.07 -7.50 -31.24
C CYS A 634 42.87 -6.21 -30.97
N SER A 635 44.20 -6.25 -31.17
CA SER A 635 45.04 -5.08 -31.00
C SER A 635 44.64 -3.94 -31.94
N ARG A 636 44.35 -4.26 -33.19
CA ARG A 636 43.90 -3.26 -34.20
C ARG A 636 42.52 -2.73 -33.87
N ALA A 637 41.57 -3.59 -33.51
CA ALA A 637 40.23 -3.18 -33.12
C ALA A 637 40.26 -2.28 -31.90
N PHE A 638 41.16 -2.53 -30.92
CA PHE A 638 41.28 -1.77 -29.69
C PHE A 638 41.95 -0.40 -29.87
N PHE A 639 43.17 -0.41 -30.44
CA PHE A 639 44.02 0.78 -30.53
C PHE A 639 43.84 1.58 -31.84
N ARG A 640 43.46 0.92 -32.94
CA ARG A 640 43.27 1.54 -34.25
C ARG A 640 41.92 1.22 -34.86
N PRO A 641 40.82 1.53 -34.18
CA PRO A 641 39.46 1.11 -34.56
C PRO A 641 39.03 1.63 -35.95
N PHE A 642 39.54 2.79 -36.39
CA PHE A 642 39.23 3.32 -37.73
C PHE A 642 39.71 2.38 -38.83
N ASN A 643 40.96 1.99 -38.78
CA ASN A 643 41.57 1.10 -39.78
C ASN A 643 40.92 -0.30 -39.74
N PHE A 644 40.61 -0.78 -38.54
CA PHE A 644 39.91 -2.06 -38.37
C PHE A 644 38.51 -2.09 -38.99
N TYR A 645 37.70 -1.01 -38.76
CA TYR A 645 36.38 -0.90 -39.37
C TYR A 645 36.44 -0.67 -40.87
N SER A 646 37.52 -0.07 -41.39
CA SER A 646 37.75 0.02 -42.84
C SER A 646 37.98 -1.36 -43.48
N ASP A 647 38.71 -2.24 -42.78
CA ASP A 647 38.89 -3.62 -43.26
C ASP A 647 37.58 -4.41 -43.27
N ILE A 648 36.68 -4.18 -42.30
CA ILE A 648 35.34 -4.78 -42.30
C ILE A 648 34.50 -4.24 -43.47
N ARG A 649 34.58 -2.93 -43.76
CA ARG A 649 33.92 -2.32 -44.91
C ARG A 649 34.42 -2.92 -46.25
N ASP A 650 35.73 -3.03 -46.39
CA ASP A 650 36.39 -3.52 -47.59
C ASP A 650 36.34 -5.05 -47.70
N GLN A 651 35.57 -5.72 -46.84
CA GLN A 651 35.39 -7.18 -46.78
C GLN A 651 36.68 -7.98 -46.70
N ARG A 652 37.74 -7.40 -46.13
CA ARG A 652 38.95 -8.14 -45.82
C ARG A 652 38.63 -9.26 -44.82
N ILE A 653 39.20 -10.45 -45.06
CA ILE A 653 38.82 -11.69 -44.38
C ILE A 653 39.05 -11.58 -42.87
N ILE A 654 37.97 -11.31 -42.12
CA ILE A 654 37.89 -11.49 -40.67
C ILE A 654 37.30 -12.87 -40.42
N SER A 655 37.88 -13.60 -39.46
CA SER A 655 37.40 -14.95 -39.14
C SER A 655 36.01 -14.91 -38.53
N GLY A 656 35.02 -15.50 -39.18
CA GLY A 656 33.66 -15.62 -38.66
C GLY A 656 33.61 -16.44 -37.36
N VAL A 657 34.44 -17.48 -37.26
CA VAL A 657 34.55 -18.31 -36.03
C VAL A 657 35.06 -17.50 -34.85
N HIS A 658 36.12 -16.72 -35.04
CA HIS A 658 36.64 -15.84 -33.97
C HIS A 658 35.60 -14.80 -33.54
N THR A 659 34.88 -14.20 -34.49
CA THR A 659 33.82 -13.23 -34.19
C THR A 659 32.66 -13.89 -33.43
N PHE A 660 32.31 -15.14 -33.80
CA PHE A 660 31.25 -15.86 -33.08
C PHE A 660 31.65 -16.21 -31.63
N ILE A 661 32.91 -16.67 -31.42
CA ILE A 661 33.38 -16.94 -30.06
C ILE A 661 33.49 -15.62 -29.25
N LEU A 662 33.94 -14.54 -29.90
CA LEU A 662 33.97 -13.21 -29.29
C LEU A 662 32.55 -12.75 -28.86
N LEU A 663 31.53 -12.95 -29.69
CA LEU A 663 30.13 -12.69 -29.35
C LEU A 663 29.71 -13.42 -28.07
N ILE A 664 30.08 -14.70 -27.92
CA ILE A 664 29.80 -15.49 -26.72
C ILE A 664 30.48 -14.87 -25.48
N VAL A 665 31.76 -14.54 -25.60
CA VAL A 665 32.53 -13.97 -24.48
C VAL A 665 31.99 -12.60 -24.06
N GLU A 666 31.71 -11.72 -25.01
CA GLU A 666 31.19 -10.38 -24.75
C GLU A 666 29.76 -10.42 -24.19
N SER A 667 28.90 -11.21 -24.83
CA SER A 667 27.52 -11.39 -24.29
C SER A 667 27.53 -12.02 -22.92
N GLY A 668 28.48 -12.94 -22.66
CA GLY A 668 28.68 -13.53 -21.35
C GLY A 668 29.16 -12.52 -20.31
N SER A 669 30.15 -11.69 -20.65
CA SER A 669 30.64 -10.63 -19.75
C SER A 669 29.55 -9.61 -19.45
N ILE A 670 28.85 -9.07 -20.45
CA ILE A 670 27.74 -8.13 -20.24
C ILE A 670 26.67 -8.76 -19.34
N SER A 671 26.32 -10.02 -19.60
CA SER A 671 25.32 -10.73 -18.82
C SER A 671 25.77 -10.94 -17.38
N LEU A 672 27.00 -11.32 -17.15
CA LEU A 672 27.57 -11.53 -15.83
C LEU A 672 27.61 -10.22 -15.03
N PHE A 673 28.05 -9.13 -15.66
CA PHE A 673 28.06 -7.80 -15.04
C PHE A 673 26.66 -7.40 -14.53
N PHE A 674 25.63 -7.48 -15.38
CA PHE A 674 24.26 -7.13 -14.97
C PHE A 674 23.70 -8.11 -13.94
N THR A 675 24.03 -9.39 -14.03
CA THR A 675 23.55 -10.39 -13.05
C THR A 675 24.14 -10.12 -11.67
N ILE A 676 25.42 -9.80 -11.57
CA ILE A 676 26.08 -9.43 -10.30
C ILE A 676 25.46 -8.14 -9.76
N LEU A 677 25.25 -7.15 -10.62
CA LEU A 677 24.65 -5.87 -10.23
C LEU A 677 23.22 -6.06 -9.71
N PHE A 678 22.37 -6.81 -10.41
CA PHE A 678 20.99 -7.08 -9.99
C PHE A 678 20.95 -7.89 -8.70
N TYR A 679 21.80 -8.89 -8.56
CA TYR A 679 21.92 -9.68 -7.34
C TYR A 679 22.31 -8.80 -6.13
N TYR A 680 23.25 -7.89 -6.30
CA TYR A 680 23.62 -6.94 -5.25
C TYR A 680 22.49 -5.97 -4.91
N LEU A 681 21.83 -5.42 -5.92
CA LEU A 681 20.77 -4.43 -5.75
C LEU A 681 19.42 -5.03 -5.30
N ARG A 682 19.27 -6.36 -5.23
CA ARG A 682 18.01 -7.04 -4.87
C ARG A 682 17.46 -6.66 -3.48
N THR A 683 18.31 -6.09 -2.62
CA THR A 683 17.94 -5.68 -1.26
C THR A 683 18.06 -4.18 -1.04
N ASN A 684 18.16 -3.41 -2.11
CA ASN A 684 18.31 -1.96 -2.01
C ASN A 684 16.94 -1.28 -2.10
N ILE A 685 16.56 -0.57 -1.02
CA ILE A 685 15.28 0.12 -0.91
C ILE A 685 15.11 1.23 -1.95
N LEU A 686 16.20 1.94 -2.31
CA LEU A 686 16.14 2.96 -3.36
C LEU A 686 15.77 2.35 -4.71
N VAL A 687 16.44 1.24 -5.07
CA VAL A 687 16.16 0.54 -6.33
C VAL A 687 14.71 0.03 -6.36
N GLU A 688 14.21 -0.51 -5.25
CA GLU A 688 12.80 -0.91 -5.14
C GLU A 688 11.86 0.27 -5.39
N LYS A 689 12.06 1.39 -4.70
CA LYS A 689 11.24 2.60 -4.87
C LYS A 689 11.34 3.18 -6.28
N LEU A 690 12.52 3.18 -6.91
CA LEU A 690 12.70 3.66 -8.28
C LEU A 690 11.96 2.74 -9.28
N LEU A 691 12.07 1.42 -9.15
CA LEU A 691 11.33 0.48 -10.00
C LEU A 691 9.81 0.62 -9.83
N LEU A 692 9.34 0.78 -8.61
CA LEU A 692 7.92 0.99 -8.31
C LEU A 692 7.40 2.33 -8.85
N SER A 693 8.26 3.34 -9.01
CA SER A 693 7.88 4.65 -9.55
C SER A 693 7.35 4.58 -10.99
N PHE A 694 7.67 3.54 -11.74
CA PHE A 694 7.09 3.32 -13.07
C PHE A 694 5.62 2.89 -13.03
N GLY A 695 5.10 2.43 -11.89
CA GLY A 695 3.71 2.04 -11.72
C GLY A 695 3.29 0.76 -12.47
N GLU A 696 4.28 -0.05 -12.90
CA GLU A 696 4.06 -1.30 -13.64
C GLU A 696 4.61 -2.50 -12.87
N SER A 697 3.71 -3.43 -12.50
CA SER A 697 4.10 -4.60 -11.70
C SER A 697 5.03 -5.57 -12.45
N SER A 698 4.99 -5.58 -13.78
CA SER A 698 5.85 -6.40 -14.64
C SER A 698 7.33 -6.03 -14.51
N ILE A 699 7.65 -4.74 -14.34
CA ILE A 699 9.02 -4.24 -14.21
C ILE A 699 9.68 -4.80 -12.95
N ILE A 700 9.03 -4.63 -11.80
CA ILE A 700 9.58 -5.11 -10.52
C ILE A 700 9.59 -6.65 -10.44
N LYS A 701 8.58 -7.31 -11.01
CA LYS A 701 8.56 -8.79 -11.10
C LYS A 701 9.68 -9.33 -11.95
N GLY A 702 9.92 -8.71 -13.13
CA GLY A 702 11.02 -9.06 -14.01
C GLY A 702 12.39 -8.89 -13.35
N PHE A 703 12.63 -7.71 -12.75
CA PHE A 703 13.86 -7.44 -12.01
C PHE A 703 14.07 -8.42 -10.84
N SER A 704 13.04 -8.62 -10.01
CA SER A 704 13.11 -9.54 -8.88
C SER A 704 13.41 -10.98 -9.31
N SER A 705 12.79 -11.47 -10.41
CA SER A 705 13.02 -12.80 -10.94
C SER A 705 14.47 -13.02 -11.37
N LEU A 706 15.08 -12.01 -12.03
CA LEU A 706 16.47 -12.06 -12.46
C LEU A 706 17.45 -11.91 -11.28
N ALA A 707 17.13 -11.03 -10.33
CA ALA A 707 18.01 -10.72 -9.21
C ALA A 707 18.12 -11.84 -8.16
N TRP A 708 17.01 -12.55 -7.88
CA TRP A 708 17.00 -13.63 -6.88
C TRP A 708 17.42 -14.99 -7.44
N ASN A 709 17.39 -15.17 -8.76
CA ASN A 709 17.83 -16.41 -9.44
C ASN A 709 18.97 -16.11 -10.41
N PRO A 710 20.19 -15.86 -9.92
CA PRO A 710 21.30 -15.38 -10.75
C PRO A 710 21.67 -16.34 -11.89
N GLU A 711 21.48 -17.65 -11.71
CA GLU A 711 21.73 -18.64 -12.76
C GLU A 711 20.77 -18.48 -13.94
N LYS A 712 19.47 -18.40 -13.65
CA LYS A 712 18.45 -18.11 -14.67
C LYS A 712 18.61 -16.71 -15.24
N GLY A 713 18.94 -15.75 -14.38
CA GLY A 713 19.18 -14.35 -14.73
C GLY A 713 20.30 -14.23 -15.76
N PHE A 714 21.43 -14.90 -15.52
CA PHE A 714 22.56 -14.92 -16.45
C PHE A 714 22.12 -15.44 -17.83
N ILE A 715 21.46 -16.59 -17.90
CA ILE A 715 21.03 -17.19 -19.17
C ILE A 715 20.05 -16.27 -19.93
N ILE A 716 19.05 -15.72 -19.21
CA ILE A 716 18.07 -14.84 -19.84
C ILE A 716 18.73 -13.57 -20.38
N ILE A 717 19.58 -12.90 -19.57
CA ILE A 717 20.27 -11.68 -20.00
C ILE A 717 21.24 -12.00 -21.15
N PHE A 718 21.93 -13.13 -21.11
CA PHE A 718 22.82 -13.58 -22.18
C PHE A 718 22.08 -13.69 -23.51
N LEU A 719 20.96 -14.37 -23.54
CA LEU A 719 20.11 -14.49 -24.74
C LEU A 719 19.56 -13.13 -25.19
N LEU A 720 19.16 -12.28 -24.26
CA LEU A 720 18.68 -10.94 -24.56
C LEU A 720 19.77 -10.05 -25.18
N VAL A 721 21.02 -10.15 -24.71
CA VAL A 721 22.15 -9.40 -25.27
C VAL A 721 22.43 -9.84 -26.71
N ILE A 722 22.46 -11.15 -26.99
CA ILE A 722 22.64 -11.66 -28.35
C ILE A 722 21.48 -11.17 -29.24
N LEU A 723 20.22 -11.31 -28.78
CA LEU A 723 19.05 -10.85 -29.53
C LEU A 723 19.13 -9.35 -29.83
N LYS A 724 19.56 -8.55 -28.84
CA LYS A 724 19.75 -7.11 -28.99
C LYS A 724 20.80 -6.75 -30.02
N ILE A 725 21.93 -7.48 -30.06
CA ILE A 725 22.98 -7.28 -31.06
C ILE A 725 22.44 -7.57 -32.46
N VAL A 726 21.72 -8.67 -32.63
CA VAL A 726 21.09 -9.05 -33.89
C VAL A 726 20.07 -8.00 -34.33
N PHE A 727 19.20 -7.59 -33.41
CA PHE A 727 18.14 -6.58 -33.65
C PHE A 727 18.75 -5.22 -34.03
N LEU A 728 19.79 -4.78 -33.31
CA LEU A 728 20.51 -3.55 -33.62
C LEU A 728 21.15 -3.61 -35.00
N SER A 729 21.71 -4.76 -35.38
CA SER A 729 22.27 -4.98 -36.72
C SER A 729 21.21 -4.83 -37.82
N ILE A 730 19.99 -5.35 -37.57
CA ILE A 730 18.87 -5.24 -38.49
C ILE A 730 18.37 -3.77 -38.59
N ILE A 731 18.27 -3.05 -37.47
CA ILE A 731 17.88 -1.65 -37.45
C ILE A 731 18.91 -0.79 -38.24
N ILE A 732 20.19 -0.93 -37.96
CA ILE A 732 21.24 -0.21 -38.70
C ILE A 732 21.21 -0.58 -40.18
N LYS A 733 20.96 -1.84 -40.51
CA LYS A 733 20.79 -2.25 -41.94
C LYS A 733 19.55 -1.60 -42.55
N ALA A 734 18.44 -1.53 -41.85
CA ALA A 734 17.25 -0.84 -42.32
C ALA A 734 17.50 0.67 -42.52
N ALA A 735 18.15 1.33 -41.55
CA ALA A 735 18.55 2.72 -41.68
C ALA A 735 19.51 2.96 -42.90
N SER A 736 20.28 1.94 -43.31
CA SER A 736 21.17 2.05 -44.45
C SER A 736 20.46 2.23 -45.82
N PHE A 737 19.13 1.93 -45.88
CA PHE A 737 18.35 2.24 -47.10
C PHE A 737 18.20 3.75 -47.37
N LEU A 738 18.41 4.56 -46.34
CA LEU A 738 18.42 6.03 -46.45
C LEU A 738 19.77 6.59 -46.94
N ILE A 739 20.81 5.70 -47.05
CA ILE A 739 22.18 6.07 -47.40
C ILE A 739 22.54 5.38 -48.70
N LYS A 740 23.32 6.05 -49.59
CA LYS A 740 23.68 5.55 -50.91
C LYS A 740 24.61 4.30 -50.88
N THR A 741 25.29 4.05 -49.78
CA THR A 741 26.27 2.96 -49.64
C THR A 741 25.60 1.63 -49.30
N LYS A 742 25.89 0.59 -50.07
CA LYS A 742 25.38 -0.78 -49.83
C LYS A 742 26.33 -1.54 -48.88
N VAL A 743 25.96 -1.67 -47.64
CA VAL A 743 26.73 -2.45 -46.63
C VAL A 743 26.03 -3.78 -46.38
N GLN A 744 26.79 -4.87 -46.29
CA GLN A 744 26.25 -6.20 -45.96
C GLN A 744 25.84 -6.30 -44.51
N LEU A 745 24.80 -7.07 -44.18
CA LEU A 745 24.33 -7.29 -42.79
C LEU A 745 25.44 -7.93 -41.92
N SER A 746 26.22 -8.84 -42.49
CA SER A 746 27.36 -9.47 -41.81
C SER A 746 28.42 -8.45 -41.38
N SER A 747 28.74 -7.46 -42.26
CA SER A 747 29.68 -6.40 -41.90
C SER A 747 29.20 -5.51 -40.75
N ILE A 748 27.91 -5.20 -40.71
CA ILE A 748 27.27 -4.46 -39.61
C ILE A 748 27.31 -5.29 -38.30
N PHE A 749 26.99 -6.57 -38.41
CA PHE A 749 27.02 -7.49 -37.28
C PHE A 749 28.45 -7.62 -36.69
N PHE A 750 29.45 -7.80 -37.52
CA PHE A 750 30.85 -7.85 -37.11
C PHE A 750 31.29 -6.51 -36.48
N MET A 751 30.94 -5.38 -37.09
CA MET A 751 31.25 -4.06 -36.55
C MET A 751 30.67 -3.85 -35.12
N ILE A 752 29.44 -4.30 -34.83
CA ILE A 752 28.87 -4.18 -33.51
C ILE A 752 29.62 -5.06 -32.52
N ILE A 753 29.86 -6.34 -32.84
CA ILE A 753 30.58 -7.26 -31.96
C ILE A 753 31.96 -6.68 -31.64
N TRP A 754 32.78 -6.39 -32.64
CA TRP A 754 34.11 -5.84 -32.40
C TRP A 754 34.10 -4.43 -31.78
N GLY A 755 32.99 -3.73 -31.85
CA GLY A 755 32.74 -2.48 -31.11
C GLY A 755 32.59 -2.70 -29.60
N LEU A 756 32.04 -3.86 -29.22
CA LEU A 756 31.83 -4.28 -27.83
C LEU A 756 33.09 -4.91 -27.20
N LEU A 757 34.17 -5.14 -27.96
CA LEU A 757 35.41 -5.74 -27.47
C LEU A 757 35.90 -5.25 -26.09
N PRO A 758 35.79 -3.94 -25.73
CA PRO A 758 36.21 -3.48 -24.41
C PRO A 758 35.50 -4.19 -23.23
N PHE A 759 34.32 -4.81 -23.40
CA PHE A 759 33.69 -5.59 -22.35
C PHE A 759 34.54 -6.76 -21.85
N THR A 760 35.44 -7.30 -22.70
CA THR A 760 36.39 -8.35 -22.30
C THR A 760 37.35 -7.90 -21.21
N ILE A 761 37.62 -6.58 -21.08
CA ILE A 761 38.44 -6.00 -20.02
C ILE A 761 37.73 -6.07 -18.65
N LEU A 762 36.39 -6.13 -18.65
CA LEU A 762 35.65 -6.23 -17.40
C LEU A 762 35.74 -7.61 -16.76
N LEU A 763 36.07 -8.67 -17.50
CA LEU A 763 36.15 -10.03 -16.98
C LEU A 763 37.01 -10.19 -15.71
N PRO A 764 38.23 -9.62 -15.62
CA PRO A 764 38.98 -9.63 -14.36
C PRO A 764 38.33 -8.84 -13.26
N VAL A 765 37.62 -7.74 -13.59
CA VAL A 765 36.92 -6.91 -12.62
C VAL A 765 35.71 -7.64 -12.10
N GLU A 766 35.00 -8.37 -12.95
CA GLU A 766 33.79 -9.14 -12.58
C GLU A 766 34.09 -10.22 -11.54
N LEU A 767 35.29 -10.77 -11.50
CA LEU A 767 35.73 -11.73 -10.48
C LEU A 767 35.64 -11.14 -9.06
N ILE A 768 35.84 -9.83 -8.90
CA ILE A 768 35.87 -9.13 -7.60
C ILE A 768 34.74 -8.13 -7.46
N LEU A 769 33.91 -7.93 -8.51
CA LEU A 769 32.88 -6.89 -8.56
C LEU A 769 31.90 -6.99 -7.39
N TYR A 770 31.46 -8.19 -7.03
CA TYR A 770 30.54 -8.40 -5.89
C TYR A 770 31.14 -7.95 -4.56
N LYS A 771 32.48 -8.05 -4.37
CA LYS A 771 33.16 -7.53 -3.17
C LYS A 771 33.27 -6.01 -3.19
N ILE A 772 33.55 -5.44 -4.37
CA ILE A 772 33.61 -3.98 -4.54
C ILE A 772 32.25 -3.35 -4.23
N LEU A 773 31.18 -3.92 -4.75
CA LEU A 773 29.80 -3.46 -4.50
C LEU A 773 29.41 -3.55 -3.03
N ALA A 774 29.93 -4.52 -2.26
CA ALA A 774 29.65 -4.64 -0.83
C ALA A 774 30.20 -3.47 -0.01
N ILE A 775 31.17 -2.71 -0.55
CA ILE A 775 31.76 -1.52 0.12
C ILE A 775 31.01 -0.28 -0.37
N SER A 776 30.04 0.19 0.45
CA SER A 776 29.14 1.29 0.08
C SER A 776 29.84 2.58 -0.35
N THR A 777 31.01 2.88 0.18
CA THR A 777 31.80 4.09 -0.12
C THR A 777 32.22 4.19 -1.61
N TYR A 778 32.38 3.08 -2.31
CA TYR A 778 32.83 3.08 -3.70
C TYR A 778 31.68 3.05 -4.74
N ASN A 779 30.45 2.92 -4.29
CA ASN A 779 29.31 2.74 -5.22
C ASN A 779 29.09 3.95 -6.14
N SER A 780 29.26 5.18 -5.64
CA SER A 780 29.13 6.39 -6.45
C SER A 780 30.23 6.48 -7.53
N ILE A 781 31.47 6.14 -7.17
CA ILE A 781 32.60 6.10 -8.10
C ILE A 781 32.38 5.03 -9.16
N LEU A 782 31.90 3.85 -8.77
CA LEU A 782 31.59 2.76 -9.68
C LEU A 782 30.52 3.16 -10.71
N ILE A 783 29.46 3.84 -10.30
CA ILE A 783 28.40 4.34 -11.20
C ILE A 783 29.02 5.29 -12.26
N ILE A 784 29.86 6.22 -11.85
CA ILE A 784 30.52 7.16 -12.77
C ILE A 784 31.41 6.40 -13.76
N VAL A 785 32.23 5.46 -13.28
CA VAL A 785 33.11 4.65 -14.13
C VAL A 785 32.31 3.84 -15.15
N VAL A 786 31.20 3.21 -14.73
CA VAL A 786 30.30 2.46 -15.61
C VAL A 786 29.68 3.38 -16.67
N LEU A 787 29.21 4.55 -16.31
CA LEU A 787 28.66 5.52 -17.27
C LEU A 787 29.69 5.95 -18.31
N LEU A 788 30.92 6.29 -17.89
CA LEU A 788 32.01 6.64 -18.81
C LEU A 788 32.38 5.49 -19.74
N PHE A 789 32.36 4.26 -19.21
CA PHE A 789 32.62 3.06 -20.01
C PHE A 789 31.54 2.84 -21.08
N TRP A 790 30.25 3.00 -20.74
CA TRP A 790 29.15 2.94 -21.70
C TRP A 790 29.21 4.03 -22.78
N LEU A 791 29.56 5.26 -22.41
CA LEU A 791 29.78 6.36 -23.35
C LEU A 791 30.92 6.03 -24.33
N TRP A 792 32.00 5.41 -23.83
CA TRP A 792 33.12 4.97 -24.69
C TRP A 792 32.69 3.88 -25.71
N ILE A 793 31.93 2.88 -25.26
CA ILE A 793 31.35 1.86 -26.14
C ILE A 793 30.46 2.51 -27.22
N LEU A 794 29.57 3.41 -26.83
CA LEU A 794 28.71 4.12 -27.75
C LEU A 794 29.50 4.91 -28.82
N GLN A 795 30.54 5.61 -28.39
CA GLN A 795 31.46 6.29 -29.30
C GLN A 795 32.12 5.33 -30.29
N ARG A 796 32.51 4.13 -29.86
CA ARG A 796 33.10 3.09 -30.74
C ARG A 796 32.08 2.63 -31.78
N ILE A 797 30.85 2.38 -31.40
CA ILE A 797 29.76 1.98 -32.32
C ILE A 797 29.52 3.10 -33.35
N PHE A 798 29.41 4.37 -32.93
CA PHE A 798 29.24 5.49 -33.83
C PHE A 798 30.45 5.64 -34.82
N LYS A 799 31.66 5.39 -34.31
CA LYS A 799 32.85 5.37 -35.16
C LYS A 799 32.78 4.23 -36.20
N GLY A 800 32.28 3.06 -35.80
CA GLY A 800 32.06 1.95 -36.72
C GLY A 800 31.05 2.29 -37.82
N ILE A 801 29.91 2.89 -37.45
CA ILE A 801 28.89 3.34 -38.41
C ILE A 801 29.47 4.40 -39.38
N HIS A 802 30.22 5.39 -38.84
CA HIS A 802 30.89 6.39 -39.66
C HIS A 802 31.79 5.80 -40.75
N VAL A 803 32.60 4.80 -40.37
CA VAL A 803 33.56 4.16 -41.30
C VAL A 803 32.85 3.24 -42.30
N LEU A 804 31.88 2.42 -41.83
CA LEU A 804 31.18 1.46 -42.68
C LEU A 804 30.35 2.15 -43.78
N PHE A 805 29.66 3.24 -43.40
CA PHE A 805 28.72 3.91 -44.29
C PHE A 805 29.31 5.16 -45.00
N GLU A 806 30.55 5.49 -44.74
CA GLU A 806 31.24 6.67 -45.27
C GLU A 806 30.52 7.99 -45.03
N VAL A 807 29.73 8.07 -43.93
CA VAL A 807 29.00 9.26 -43.52
C VAL A 807 29.85 10.09 -42.57
N ARG A 808 29.76 11.42 -42.62
CA ARG A 808 30.53 12.31 -41.75
C ARG A 808 30.35 11.94 -40.30
N LYS A 809 31.45 11.89 -39.52
CA LYS A 809 31.46 11.50 -38.09
C LYS A 809 30.46 12.33 -37.27
N LEU A 810 30.44 13.66 -37.50
CA LEU A 810 29.53 14.56 -36.77
C LEU A 810 28.06 14.23 -37.04
N THR A 811 27.72 13.91 -38.30
CA THR A 811 26.36 13.51 -38.70
C THR A 811 25.90 12.24 -38.00
N VAL A 812 26.74 11.19 -37.95
CA VAL A 812 26.42 9.93 -37.28
C VAL A 812 26.22 10.15 -35.78
N SER A 813 27.13 10.91 -35.15
CA SER A 813 27.02 11.18 -33.70
C SER A 813 25.78 12.04 -33.35
N LEU A 814 25.48 13.08 -34.15
CA LEU A 814 24.30 13.91 -33.92
C LEU A 814 23.00 13.11 -34.08
N TYR A 815 22.80 12.45 -35.22
CA TYR A 815 21.58 11.66 -35.44
C TYR A 815 21.45 10.49 -34.46
N GLY A 816 22.56 9.81 -34.14
CA GLY A 816 22.58 8.75 -33.14
C GLY A 816 22.16 9.24 -31.76
N LEU A 817 22.68 10.38 -31.30
CA LEU A 817 22.30 10.99 -30.04
C LEU A 817 20.84 11.47 -30.06
N VAL A 818 20.40 12.12 -31.15
CA VAL A 818 18.99 12.56 -31.27
C VAL A 818 18.04 11.36 -31.18
N ILE A 819 18.32 10.25 -31.87
CA ILE A 819 17.49 9.05 -31.80
C ILE A 819 17.45 8.50 -30.37
N ILE A 820 18.59 8.42 -29.69
CA ILE A 820 18.66 7.92 -28.30
C ILE A 820 17.84 8.85 -27.38
N ILE A 821 18.00 10.16 -27.50
CA ILE A 821 17.25 11.15 -26.70
C ILE A 821 15.75 11.02 -26.97
N LEU A 822 15.34 10.91 -28.24
CA LEU A 822 13.93 10.74 -28.61
C LEU A 822 13.34 9.46 -28.02
N LEU A 823 14.06 8.35 -28.04
CA LEU A 823 13.62 7.10 -27.43
C LEU A 823 13.48 7.22 -25.90
N ILE A 824 14.47 7.79 -25.23
CA ILE A 824 14.42 8.01 -23.78
C ILE A 824 13.27 8.95 -23.42
N THR A 825 13.13 10.07 -24.14
CA THR A 825 12.06 11.04 -23.91
C THR A 825 10.69 10.45 -24.19
N GLY A 826 10.54 9.65 -25.26
CA GLY A 826 9.30 8.96 -25.60
C GLY A 826 8.86 7.98 -24.52
N VAL A 827 9.78 7.17 -24.02
CA VAL A 827 9.52 6.25 -22.89
C VAL A 827 9.19 7.01 -21.61
N ALA A 828 9.96 8.05 -21.29
CA ALA A 828 9.71 8.90 -20.13
C ALA A 828 8.35 9.61 -20.20
N ALA A 829 7.98 10.14 -21.39
CA ALA A 829 6.69 10.78 -21.62
C ALA A 829 5.53 9.78 -21.46
N TYR A 830 5.67 8.58 -22.02
CA TYR A 830 4.65 7.52 -21.86
C TYR A 830 4.39 7.23 -20.38
N PHE A 831 5.42 6.95 -19.62
CA PHE A 831 5.27 6.64 -18.19
C PHE A 831 4.84 7.86 -17.37
N GLN A 832 5.25 9.07 -17.75
CA GLN A 832 4.78 10.29 -17.07
C GLN A 832 3.29 10.53 -17.28
N LEU A 833 2.79 10.31 -18.50
CA LEU A 833 1.37 10.51 -18.82
C LEU A 833 0.48 9.44 -18.19
N THR A 834 0.94 8.18 -18.16
CA THR A 834 0.15 7.06 -17.64
C THR A 834 0.22 6.92 -16.12
N ASN A 835 1.40 7.14 -15.53
CA ASN A 835 1.68 6.78 -14.14
C ASN A 835 2.30 7.93 -13.30
N SER A 836 2.45 9.15 -13.86
CA SER A 836 3.10 10.28 -13.16
C SER A 836 4.52 9.95 -12.66
N THR A 837 5.24 9.15 -13.41
CA THR A 837 6.48 8.49 -12.98
C THR A 837 7.54 9.47 -12.47
N LEU A 838 7.71 10.64 -13.12
CA LEU A 838 8.72 11.62 -12.69
C LEU A 838 8.43 12.17 -11.29
N TYR A 839 7.17 12.37 -10.92
CA TYR A 839 6.81 12.81 -9.57
C TYR A 839 7.19 11.77 -8.52
N TYR A 840 6.88 10.50 -8.79
CA TYR A 840 7.22 9.41 -7.88
C TYR A 840 8.72 9.10 -7.84
N LEU A 841 9.45 9.27 -8.94
CA LEU A 841 10.92 9.17 -8.96
C LEU A 841 11.55 10.25 -8.07
N ASN A 842 11.14 11.52 -8.27
CA ASN A 842 11.62 12.64 -7.46
C ASN A 842 11.35 12.41 -5.97
N ASN A 843 10.12 12.03 -5.62
CA ASN A 843 9.74 11.72 -4.25
C ASN A 843 10.56 10.56 -3.67
N SER A 844 10.81 9.50 -4.44
CA SER A 844 11.61 8.35 -4.00
C SER A 844 13.07 8.71 -3.70
N ILE A 845 13.67 9.58 -4.53
CA ILE A 845 15.05 10.07 -4.31
C ILE A 845 15.11 10.95 -3.06
N LYS A 846 14.17 11.88 -2.87
CA LYS A 846 14.08 12.73 -1.68
C LYS A 846 13.89 11.89 -0.40
N GLN A 847 12.98 10.91 -0.44
CA GLN A 847 12.76 10.00 0.69
C GLN A 847 14.02 9.21 1.05
N TYR A 848 14.76 8.73 0.04
CA TYR A 848 15.98 7.96 0.30
C TYR A 848 17.05 8.79 1.02
N SER A 849 17.20 10.07 0.69
CA SER A 849 18.14 10.95 1.40
C SER A 849 17.77 11.18 2.87
N LEU A 850 16.47 11.06 3.21
CA LEU A 850 15.95 11.20 4.58
C LEU A 850 15.97 9.88 5.38
N ILE A 851 15.93 8.71 4.71
CA ILE A 851 16.00 7.39 5.38
C ILE A 851 17.42 7.12 5.92
N SER A 852 18.43 7.65 5.28
CA SER A 852 19.83 7.44 5.64
C SER A 852 20.32 8.49 6.64
N PHE A 853 19.68 8.60 7.81
CA PHE A 853 20.10 9.54 8.87
C PHE A 853 21.61 9.56 9.06
#